data_42e21ee4e278ca553387c8bbdbeeb80a
#
_entry.id   42e21ee4e278ca553387c8bbdbeeb80a
#
_cell.length_a   1.000
_cell.length_b   1.000
_cell.length_c   1.000
_cell.angle_alpha   90.00
_cell.angle_beta   90.00
_cell.angle_gamma   90.00
#
_symmetry.space_group_name_H-M   'P 1'
#
loop_
_entity.id
_entity.type
_entity.pdbx_description
1 polymer ?
#
loop_
_entity_poly.entity_id
_entity_poly.type
_entity_poly.pdbx_seq_one_letter_code
_entity_poly.pdbx_strand_id
1 'polypeptide(L)'
;MDRLISAIKEKGYSTVGLADHQVLFGVPEFATLTKKHQIQSIIGIDIVYPKMLVTFFAVNELGYRELIQLSHIAQEGLISNHRFQSKNKNIIAVVSPLQSSIFKEPFDQLALYLNTHLSGIALTYVGIENYPDSDEKPIQLYREFAKKYSYPTVAFPHIRYGKPNDAIILDILQAIHRGETLTIKEKLGGQYLPTLEEIQQRYLPEEIIETTNIANGCRFNFFVKRGQLLSFQSGTSSQDLLREKSIEGLQSRPIDFTQMAYLERLDYELTMIEQLGFADYFLIVADFIQYAKQQRIMVGPGRGSAPGSLVAYALGITEIDPLPHQLLFERFLNPSRKTMPDIDTDFADKDREKIIEYIRKKYGDDRVSHIITYQTIQAKQAIRDIGRVYKFSNTSIELLSKALGDGKLDLRSSYKKLPAFQKHFDEDPECAEIVKLAHKIEGFIRQSGMHAAGIILNETPLHQSLPLIKQGPKVITQYEMNHLEAQGFLKIDILGLRNLTIIETCLNQLNHQGIQLDLKTIPMEDNQVFQLLRTGLNMGLFQLESDGMKRAMKTIQIDRFSDLVSLIALYRPGPMDNIESYARRKQGLEPVTYLDNQLKPILNPTFGIIIYQEQIMQIAQTMAGFSLAKADDFRRAISKKDNETMLALKQSFLDGAVSKGYKSDHALSVYNHILKFADYGFNKSHSVAYATLTYQMAYLKTYHPDAFYASILNSSAGTSDTKLMGYMDELRTLKIKLMPPNIQTPSTQFIIQDHQLIAPLTLLKGIHPELVLRIQKVRLQGPFADFFDCVTRLYPLDVTLQHHSSLIDAGAYDVFGLPRATLRASLQNAMKNAAIQSTFLDEQTGLLPPTSLPKIPMVEAEDKPFENLEKELDVTGMILSQSVLGNYRQPKNGPVIPTIQESKRTNQVVTTG
;
A
#
# COMPACT_ATOMS: atom_id res chain seq x y z
N MET A 1 23.48 0.89 -5.40
CA MET A 1 24.04 0.65 -6.76
C MET A 1 24.77 1.88 -7.32
N ASP A 2 24.26 3.10 -7.22
CA ASP A 2 24.90 4.33 -7.76
C ASP A 2 26.35 4.54 -7.29
N ARG A 3 26.65 4.32 -5.99
CA ARG A 3 28.03 4.39 -5.47
C ARG A 3 28.99 3.38 -6.13
N LEU A 4 28.51 2.18 -6.42
CA LEU A 4 29.31 1.16 -7.10
C LEU A 4 29.61 1.54 -8.54
N ILE A 5 28.61 1.99 -9.29
CA ILE A 5 28.76 2.44 -10.69
C ILE A 5 29.69 3.66 -10.75
N SER A 6 29.61 4.60 -9.82
CA SER A 6 30.55 5.72 -9.73
C SER A 6 31.99 5.23 -9.50
N ALA A 7 32.20 4.29 -8.56
CA ALA A 7 33.51 3.71 -8.29
C ALA A 7 34.08 2.94 -9.49
N ILE A 8 33.24 2.23 -10.24
CA ILE A 8 33.60 1.55 -11.49
C ILE A 8 34.16 2.56 -12.51
N LYS A 9 33.45 3.68 -12.69
CA LYS A 9 33.88 4.76 -13.59
C LYS A 9 35.19 5.40 -13.15
N GLU A 10 35.33 5.71 -11.85
CA GLU A 10 36.53 6.30 -11.27
C GLU A 10 37.77 5.40 -11.46
N LYS A 11 37.60 4.07 -11.46
CA LYS A 11 38.67 3.10 -11.71
C LYS A 11 38.95 2.87 -13.19
N GLY A 12 38.30 3.59 -14.11
CA GLY A 12 38.54 3.57 -15.55
C GLY A 12 37.87 2.45 -16.31
N TYR A 13 36.93 1.73 -15.72
CA TYR A 13 36.15 0.71 -16.44
C TYR A 13 35.12 1.35 -17.35
N SER A 14 35.03 0.89 -18.61
CA SER A 14 34.06 1.32 -19.60
C SER A 14 32.84 0.38 -19.74
N THR A 15 32.98 -0.82 -19.22
CA THR A 15 31.97 -1.88 -19.30
C THR A 15 31.85 -2.61 -17.96
N VAL A 16 30.64 -3.01 -17.59
CA VAL A 16 30.39 -3.79 -16.37
C VAL A 16 29.21 -4.74 -16.58
N GLY A 17 29.31 -5.95 -16.05
CA GLY A 17 28.24 -6.96 -16.01
C GLY A 17 27.55 -6.99 -14.67
N LEU A 18 26.23 -7.27 -14.69
CA LEU A 18 25.43 -7.62 -13.54
C LEU A 18 24.84 -9.01 -13.75
N ALA A 19 25.01 -9.89 -12.76
CA ALA A 19 24.33 -11.19 -12.72
C ALA A 19 23.83 -11.42 -11.30
N ASP A 20 22.53 -11.38 -11.13
CA ASP A 20 21.87 -11.72 -9.87
C ASP A 20 21.59 -13.22 -9.79
N HIS A 21 21.52 -13.78 -8.57
CA HIS A 21 21.38 -15.20 -8.33
C HIS A 21 19.94 -15.69 -8.57
N GLN A 22 19.72 -16.36 -9.71
CA GLN A 22 18.45 -16.90 -10.19
C GLN A 22 17.32 -15.87 -10.42
N VAL A 23 17.62 -14.58 -10.31
CA VAL A 23 16.68 -13.47 -10.48
C VAL A 23 17.28 -12.34 -11.30
N LEU A 24 16.44 -11.39 -11.71
CA LEU A 24 16.83 -10.22 -12.50
C LEU A 24 16.46 -8.89 -11.81
N PHE A 25 16.29 -8.88 -10.50
CA PHE A 25 15.82 -7.74 -9.70
C PHE A 25 16.61 -6.46 -9.94
N GLY A 26 17.95 -6.56 -9.99
CA GLY A 26 18.84 -5.42 -10.09
C GLY A 26 18.94 -4.80 -11.49
N VAL A 27 18.45 -5.49 -12.51
CA VAL A 27 18.67 -5.11 -13.92
C VAL A 27 18.14 -3.71 -14.27
N PRO A 28 16.93 -3.30 -13.92
CA PRO A 28 16.41 -1.98 -14.31
C PRO A 28 17.20 -0.82 -13.72
N GLU A 29 17.54 -0.89 -12.43
CA GLU A 29 18.34 0.14 -11.76
C GLU A 29 19.76 0.17 -12.33
N PHE A 30 20.38 -1.00 -12.54
CA PHE A 30 21.70 -1.15 -13.12
C PHE A 30 21.77 -0.53 -14.53
N ALA A 31 20.84 -0.88 -15.43
CA ALA A 31 20.78 -0.33 -16.77
C ALA A 31 20.58 1.21 -16.77
N THR A 32 19.77 1.73 -15.85
CA THR A 32 19.52 3.17 -15.70
C THR A 32 20.79 3.90 -15.26
N LEU A 33 21.48 3.39 -14.25
CA LEU A 33 22.68 3.99 -13.71
C LEU A 33 23.88 3.90 -14.69
N THR A 34 24.09 2.75 -15.32
CA THR A 34 25.15 2.60 -16.30
C THR A 34 24.96 3.55 -17.49
N LYS A 35 23.71 3.71 -17.97
CA LYS A 35 23.39 4.71 -19.00
C LYS A 35 23.69 6.14 -18.54
N LYS A 36 23.29 6.51 -17.33
CA LYS A 36 23.56 7.82 -16.71
C LYS A 36 25.07 8.12 -16.65
N HIS A 37 25.89 7.12 -16.30
CA HIS A 37 27.33 7.24 -16.17
C HIS A 37 28.10 6.98 -17.48
N GLN A 38 27.42 6.67 -18.59
CA GLN A 38 28.00 6.35 -19.90
C GLN A 38 28.92 5.11 -19.85
N ILE A 39 28.51 4.08 -19.10
CA ILE A 39 29.16 2.78 -18.98
C ILE A 39 28.31 1.77 -19.77
N GLN A 40 28.93 0.88 -20.52
CA GLN A 40 28.24 -0.22 -21.19
C GLN A 40 27.80 -1.25 -20.15
N SER A 41 26.50 -1.58 -20.17
CA SER A 41 25.92 -2.63 -19.30
C SER A 41 25.88 -3.98 -20.01
N ILE A 42 26.30 -5.03 -19.32
CA ILE A 42 26.09 -6.43 -19.71
C ILE A 42 25.11 -7.05 -18.72
N ILE A 43 24.02 -7.61 -19.22
CA ILE A 43 22.99 -8.23 -18.39
C ILE A 43 23.20 -9.73 -18.36
N GLY A 44 23.27 -10.27 -17.17
CA GLY A 44 23.41 -11.69 -16.90
C GLY A 44 22.52 -12.20 -15.79
N ILE A 45 22.58 -13.51 -15.58
CA ILE A 45 21.94 -14.22 -14.49
C ILE A 45 22.79 -15.39 -14.05
N ASP A 46 22.94 -15.57 -12.75
CA ASP A 46 23.59 -16.73 -12.14
C ASP A 46 22.57 -17.86 -11.96
N ILE A 47 22.81 -19.00 -12.57
CA ILE A 47 21.96 -20.18 -12.48
C ILE A 47 22.70 -21.30 -11.75
N VAL A 48 22.05 -21.86 -10.72
CA VAL A 48 22.59 -22.95 -9.92
C VAL A 48 22.05 -24.28 -10.46
N TYR A 49 22.95 -25.06 -11.02
CA TYR A 49 22.70 -26.49 -11.29
C TYR A 49 23.13 -27.31 -10.06
N PRO A 50 22.76 -28.59 -9.94
CA PRO A 50 23.06 -29.38 -8.73
C PRO A 50 24.54 -29.43 -8.36
N LYS A 51 25.45 -29.34 -9.33
CA LYS A 51 26.90 -29.42 -9.09
C LYS A 51 27.70 -28.24 -9.66
N MET A 52 27.05 -27.24 -10.30
CA MET A 52 27.75 -26.11 -10.90
C MET A 52 26.96 -24.80 -10.78
N LEU A 53 27.70 -23.70 -10.71
CA LEU A 53 27.18 -22.35 -10.95
C LEU A 53 27.57 -21.88 -12.35
N VAL A 54 26.61 -21.41 -13.11
CA VAL A 54 26.83 -20.86 -14.45
C VAL A 54 26.21 -19.47 -14.53
N THR A 55 27.01 -18.51 -14.97
CA THR A 55 26.54 -17.17 -15.29
C THR A 55 26.22 -17.11 -16.78
N PHE A 56 25.00 -16.78 -17.13
CA PHE A 56 24.57 -16.55 -18.49
C PHE A 56 24.48 -15.06 -18.78
N PHE A 57 25.06 -14.61 -19.89
CA PHE A 57 24.99 -13.23 -20.35
C PHE A 57 24.18 -13.12 -21.64
N ALA A 58 23.31 -12.13 -21.74
CA ALA A 58 22.55 -11.83 -22.93
C ALA A 58 23.43 -11.10 -23.99
N VAL A 59 23.51 -11.68 -25.18
CA VAL A 59 24.17 -11.05 -26.31
C VAL A 59 23.27 -10.01 -26.98
N ASN A 60 21.95 -10.28 -27.01
CA ASN A 60 20.93 -9.48 -27.68
C ASN A 60 19.58 -9.59 -27.00
N GLU A 61 18.54 -9.02 -27.60
CA GLU A 61 17.16 -9.07 -27.05
C GLU A 61 16.64 -10.50 -26.90
N LEU A 62 16.94 -11.41 -27.84
CA LEU A 62 16.51 -12.81 -27.71
C LEU A 62 17.21 -13.48 -26.52
N GLY A 63 18.51 -13.21 -26.33
CA GLY A 63 19.25 -13.69 -25.17
C GLY A 63 18.67 -13.18 -23.86
N TYR A 64 18.26 -11.92 -23.81
CA TYR A 64 17.60 -11.40 -22.61
C TYR A 64 16.27 -12.12 -22.29
N ARG A 65 15.47 -12.43 -23.31
CA ARG A 65 14.26 -13.25 -23.13
C ARG A 65 14.59 -14.66 -22.63
N GLU A 66 15.70 -15.22 -23.09
CA GLU A 66 16.19 -16.51 -22.58
C GLU A 66 16.61 -16.40 -21.09
N LEU A 67 17.26 -15.29 -20.66
CA LEU A 67 17.55 -15.06 -19.24
C LEU A 67 16.27 -15.00 -18.40
N ILE A 68 15.20 -14.36 -18.90
CA ILE A 68 13.90 -14.37 -18.26
C ILE A 68 13.37 -15.80 -18.11
N GLN A 69 13.42 -16.61 -19.16
CA GLN A 69 12.98 -18.01 -19.11
C GLN A 69 13.84 -18.84 -18.14
N LEU A 70 15.16 -18.66 -18.14
CA LEU A 70 16.06 -19.33 -17.19
C LEU A 70 15.73 -18.98 -15.75
N SER A 71 15.42 -17.72 -15.47
CA SER A 71 14.96 -17.30 -14.14
C SER A 71 13.69 -18.05 -13.71
N HIS A 72 12.71 -18.20 -14.59
CA HIS A 72 11.47 -18.95 -14.30
C HIS A 72 11.74 -20.44 -14.04
N ILE A 73 12.49 -21.09 -14.95
CA ILE A 73 12.83 -22.51 -14.89
C ILE A 73 13.62 -22.82 -13.60
N ALA A 74 14.55 -21.96 -13.22
CA ALA A 74 15.35 -22.10 -12.02
C ALA A 74 14.50 -22.01 -10.76
N GLN A 75 13.54 -21.09 -10.70
CA GLN A 75 12.64 -20.93 -9.56
C GLN A 75 11.63 -22.08 -9.43
N GLU A 76 11.29 -22.75 -10.53
CA GLU A 76 10.47 -23.95 -10.51
C GLU A 76 11.26 -25.23 -10.15
N GLY A 77 12.59 -25.11 -9.96
CA GLY A 77 13.46 -26.26 -9.69
C GLY A 77 13.70 -27.17 -10.89
N LEU A 78 13.33 -26.75 -12.10
CA LEU A 78 13.36 -27.56 -13.32
C LEU A 78 14.67 -27.39 -14.12
N ILE A 79 15.62 -26.61 -13.64
CA ILE A 79 16.82 -26.25 -14.39
C ILE A 79 17.68 -27.48 -14.77
N SER A 80 17.72 -28.52 -13.95
CA SER A 80 18.47 -29.75 -14.24
C SER A 80 18.01 -30.47 -15.49
N ASN A 81 16.75 -30.29 -15.87
CA ASN A 81 16.12 -30.92 -17.03
C ASN A 81 16.14 -30.01 -18.27
N HIS A 82 16.49 -28.75 -18.09
CA HIS A 82 16.53 -27.79 -19.19
C HIS A 82 17.68 -28.11 -20.15
N ARG A 83 17.42 -28.00 -21.46
CA ARG A 83 18.39 -28.20 -22.54
C ARG A 83 18.29 -27.06 -23.52
N PHE A 84 19.42 -26.48 -23.86
CA PHE A 84 19.47 -25.41 -24.85
C PHE A 84 19.33 -25.97 -26.28
N GLN A 85 18.77 -25.17 -27.18
CA GLN A 85 18.76 -25.46 -28.60
C GLN A 85 20.19 -25.46 -29.15
N SER A 86 20.45 -26.34 -30.11
CA SER A 86 21.78 -26.47 -30.67
C SER A 86 22.26 -25.16 -31.31
N LYS A 87 23.50 -24.79 -31.02
CA LYS A 87 24.18 -23.58 -31.51
C LYS A 87 23.51 -22.26 -31.11
N ASN A 88 22.96 -22.17 -29.92
CA ASN A 88 22.43 -20.93 -29.39
C ASN A 88 23.54 -19.86 -29.29
N LYS A 89 23.39 -18.76 -30.02
CA LYS A 89 24.30 -17.62 -30.09
C LYS A 89 23.76 -16.38 -29.35
N ASN A 90 22.57 -16.48 -28.76
CA ASN A 90 21.93 -15.34 -28.11
C ASN A 90 22.44 -15.14 -26.72
N ILE A 91 23.00 -16.18 -26.09
CA ILE A 91 23.58 -16.15 -24.77
C ILE A 91 25.00 -16.71 -24.75
N ILE A 92 25.79 -16.24 -23.79
CA ILE A 92 27.13 -16.73 -23.47
C ILE A 92 27.06 -17.34 -22.05
N ALA A 93 27.68 -18.51 -21.88
CA ALA A 93 27.79 -19.17 -20.56
C ALA A 93 29.22 -19.05 -20.01
N VAL A 94 29.33 -18.68 -18.73
CA VAL A 94 30.58 -18.69 -17.98
C VAL A 94 30.39 -19.59 -16.76
N VAL A 95 31.15 -20.68 -16.69
CA VAL A 95 31.10 -21.60 -15.55
C VAL A 95 32.01 -21.08 -14.46
N SER A 96 31.54 -21.01 -13.20
CA SER A 96 32.29 -20.55 -12.03
C SER A 96 32.91 -21.74 -11.28
N PRO A 97 34.20 -22.06 -11.46
CA PRO A 97 34.81 -23.26 -10.88
C PRO A 97 34.83 -23.26 -9.34
N LEU A 98 35.14 -22.13 -8.71
CA LEU A 98 35.24 -22.03 -7.25
C LEU A 98 33.88 -22.32 -6.56
N GLN A 99 32.76 -22.02 -7.25
CA GLN A 99 31.41 -22.20 -6.73
C GLN A 99 30.76 -23.51 -7.26
N SER A 100 31.53 -24.35 -7.95
CA SER A 100 31.03 -25.56 -8.62
C SER A 100 31.73 -26.81 -8.10
N SER A 101 30.98 -27.65 -7.37
CA SER A 101 31.52 -28.88 -6.79
C SER A 101 31.98 -29.90 -7.85
N ILE A 102 31.49 -29.82 -9.08
CA ILE A 102 31.86 -30.68 -10.20
C ILE A 102 33.35 -30.56 -10.56
N PHE A 103 34.00 -29.45 -10.29
CA PHE A 103 35.45 -29.26 -10.53
C PHE A 103 36.33 -30.05 -9.57
N LYS A 104 35.76 -30.73 -8.59
CA LYS A 104 36.46 -31.70 -7.73
C LYS A 104 36.45 -33.12 -8.29
N GLU A 105 35.66 -33.38 -9.34
CA GLU A 105 35.55 -34.66 -10.00
C GLU A 105 36.65 -34.81 -11.07
N PRO A 106 36.93 -36.04 -11.56
CA PRO A 106 37.84 -36.26 -12.68
C PRO A 106 37.44 -35.49 -13.92
N PHE A 107 38.40 -35.00 -14.69
CA PHE A 107 38.17 -34.14 -15.87
C PHE A 107 37.21 -34.71 -16.89
N ASP A 108 37.19 -36.02 -17.11
CA ASP A 108 36.27 -36.66 -18.05
C ASP A 108 34.82 -36.58 -17.57
N GLN A 109 34.59 -36.72 -16.24
CA GLN A 109 33.26 -36.57 -15.66
C GLN A 109 32.80 -35.10 -15.68
N LEU A 110 33.71 -34.18 -15.42
CA LEU A 110 33.44 -32.74 -15.53
C LEU A 110 33.04 -32.38 -16.97
N ALA A 111 33.82 -32.81 -17.97
CA ALA A 111 33.53 -32.55 -19.38
C ALA A 111 32.19 -33.13 -19.83
N LEU A 112 31.87 -34.37 -19.38
CA LEU A 112 30.59 -34.99 -19.66
C LEU A 112 29.43 -34.20 -19.02
N TYR A 113 29.60 -33.68 -17.78
CA TYR A 113 28.58 -32.90 -17.09
C TYR A 113 28.32 -31.57 -17.78
N LEU A 114 29.37 -30.85 -18.16
CA LEU A 114 29.25 -29.60 -18.92
C LEU A 114 28.56 -29.81 -20.28
N ASN A 115 28.98 -30.85 -21.00
CA ASN A 115 28.36 -31.19 -22.30
C ASN A 115 26.87 -31.56 -22.12
N THR A 116 26.51 -32.26 -21.06
CA THR A 116 25.11 -32.65 -20.81
C THR A 116 24.21 -31.42 -20.64
N HIS A 117 24.69 -30.36 -20.00
CA HIS A 117 23.86 -29.20 -19.68
C HIS A 117 24.07 -27.98 -20.61
N LEU A 118 25.26 -27.81 -21.20
CA LEU A 118 25.64 -26.59 -21.91
C LEU A 118 25.99 -26.80 -23.42
N SER A 119 25.95 -28.04 -23.94
CA SER A 119 26.33 -28.35 -25.32
C SER A 119 25.51 -27.60 -26.39
N GLY A 120 24.32 -27.12 -26.02
CA GLY A 120 23.50 -26.30 -26.92
C GLY A 120 23.98 -24.85 -27.09
N ILE A 121 24.86 -24.36 -26.20
CA ILE A 121 25.33 -22.97 -26.22
C ILE A 121 26.60 -22.87 -27.11
N ALA A 122 26.61 -21.87 -27.98
CA ALA A 122 27.70 -21.70 -28.95
C ALA A 122 29.03 -21.27 -28.28
N LEU A 123 28.97 -20.51 -27.21
CA LEU A 123 30.13 -19.99 -26.51
C LEU A 123 29.99 -20.29 -25.00
N THR A 124 30.84 -21.22 -24.53
CA THR A 124 30.93 -21.56 -23.10
C THR A 124 32.37 -21.37 -22.64
N TYR A 125 32.54 -20.62 -21.57
CA TYR A 125 33.81 -20.28 -20.96
C TYR A 125 34.00 -20.95 -19.61
N VAL A 126 35.24 -21.19 -19.23
CA VAL A 126 35.62 -21.47 -17.85
C VAL A 126 36.09 -20.16 -17.22
N GLY A 127 35.36 -19.68 -16.21
CA GLY A 127 35.66 -18.46 -15.49
C GLY A 127 36.86 -18.64 -14.54
N ILE A 128 37.84 -17.79 -14.66
CA ILE A 128 38.97 -17.78 -13.72
C ILE A 128 38.68 -16.76 -12.63
N GLU A 129 38.46 -17.26 -11.42
CA GLU A 129 38.14 -16.47 -10.22
C GLU A 129 39.42 -16.36 -9.37
N ASN A 130 40.24 -15.35 -9.62
CA ASN A 130 41.50 -15.14 -8.92
C ASN A 130 41.44 -13.90 -8.02
N TYR A 131 41.39 -14.14 -6.69
CA TYR A 131 41.32 -13.12 -5.65
C TYR A 131 42.70 -13.00 -4.94
N PRO A 132 43.00 -11.93 -4.17
CA PRO A 132 44.25 -11.74 -3.46
C PRO A 132 44.60 -12.88 -2.51
N ASP A 133 43.63 -13.58 -1.99
CA ASP A 133 43.71 -14.70 -1.06
C ASP A 133 43.46 -16.08 -1.70
N SER A 134 43.40 -16.15 -3.04
CA SER A 134 43.18 -17.40 -3.76
C SER A 134 44.41 -18.31 -3.75
N ASP A 135 44.17 -19.61 -3.63
CA ASP A 135 45.20 -20.64 -3.86
C ASP A 135 45.40 -20.81 -5.40
N GLU A 136 46.67 -20.75 -5.84
CA GLU A 136 46.99 -20.89 -7.27
C GLU A 136 46.77 -22.30 -7.82
N LYS A 137 46.88 -23.34 -6.99
CA LYS A 137 46.76 -24.73 -7.45
C LYS A 137 45.42 -25.07 -8.08
N PRO A 138 44.26 -24.73 -7.48
CA PRO A 138 43.00 -24.93 -8.15
C PRO A 138 42.87 -24.14 -9.45
N ILE A 139 43.36 -22.92 -9.48
CA ILE A 139 43.30 -22.06 -10.68
C ILE A 139 44.04 -22.70 -11.84
N GLN A 140 45.26 -23.27 -11.56
CA GLN A 140 46.03 -23.96 -12.56
C GLN A 140 45.31 -25.21 -13.09
N LEU A 141 44.66 -25.99 -12.22
CA LEU A 141 43.85 -27.13 -12.62
C LEU A 141 42.70 -26.72 -13.53
N TYR A 142 42.05 -25.60 -13.27
CA TYR A 142 40.96 -25.09 -14.12
C TYR A 142 41.43 -24.71 -15.51
N ARG A 143 42.63 -24.10 -15.60
CA ARG A 143 43.32 -23.79 -16.88
C ARG A 143 43.70 -25.06 -17.64
N GLU A 144 44.25 -26.06 -16.95
CA GLU A 144 44.59 -27.39 -17.56
C GLU A 144 43.36 -28.11 -18.08
N PHE A 145 42.26 -28.13 -17.34
CA PHE A 145 40.96 -28.66 -17.80
C PHE A 145 40.47 -27.95 -19.07
N ALA A 146 40.42 -26.62 -19.01
CA ALA A 146 39.97 -25.79 -20.11
C ALA A 146 40.81 -26.04 -21.38
N LYS A 147 42.11 -26.13 -21.24
CA LYS A 147 43.03 -26.43 -22.35
C LYS A 147 42.81 -27.84 -22.91
N LYS A 148 42.64 -28.85 -22.07
CA LYS A 148 42.46 -30.28 -22.46
C LYS A 148 41.16 -30.44 -23.29
N TYR A 149 40.08 -29.74 -22.94
CA TYR A 149 38.75 -29.88 -23.55
C TYR A 149 38.38 -28.71 -24.48
N SER A 150 39.36 -27.83 -24.80
CA SER A 150 39.19 -26.69 -25.71
C SER A 150 38.09 -25.69 -25.31
N TYR A 151 37.91 -25.49 -23.97
CA TYR A 151 37.12 -24.37 -23.48
C TYR A 151 37.98 -23.14 -23.36
N PRO A 152 37.56 -21.95 -23.87
CA PRO A 152 38.28 -20.71 -23.61
C PRO A 152 38.17 -20.33 -22.10
N THR A 153 39.24 -19.78 -21.53
CA THR A 153 39.23 -19.21 -20.17
C THR A 153 38.97 -17.73 -20.21
N VAL A 154 38.36 -17.17 -19.19
CA VAL A 154 38.02 -15.73 -19.06
C VAL A 154 38.31 -15.23 -17.67
N ALA A 155 38.87 -14.02 -17.58
CA ALA A 155 39.04 -13.33 -16.27
C ALA A 155 37.66 -13.00 -15.70
N PHE A 156 37.27 -13.64 -14.59
CA PHE A 156 35.90 -13.61 -14.07
C PHE A 156 35.80 -13.41 -12.56
N PRO A 157 36.28 -12.26 -12.00
CA PRO A 157 36.13 -11.98 -10.59
C PRO A 157 34.66 -11.64 -10.27
N HIS A 158 34.06 -12.35 -9.32
CA HIS A 158 32.79 -11.98 -8.74
C HIS A 158 32.96 -10.83 -7.75
N ILE A 159 32.57 -9.62 -8.15
CA ILE A 159 32.64 -8.42 -7.31
C ILE A 159 31.42 -8.33 -6.41
N ARG A 160 31.63 -8.29 -5.11
CA ARG A 160 30.55 -8.23 -4.11
C ARG A 160 30.48 -6.90 -3.37
N TYR A 161 31.58 -6.13 -3.33
CA TYR A 161 31.69 -4.85 -2.62
C TYR A 161 32.73 -3.94 -3.26
N GLY A 162 32.69 -2.65 -2.90
CA GLY A 162 33.57 -1.66 -3.52
C GLY A 162 35.00 -1.67 -2.99
N LYS A 163 35.23 -1.94 -1.71
CA LYS A 163 36.54 -1.90 -1.02
C LYS A 163 36.74 -3.15 -0.16
N PRO A 164 37.98 -3.57 0.12
CA PRO A 164 38.25 -4.74 0.98
C PRO A 164 37.56 -4.71 2.34
N ASN A 165 37.51 -3.54 3.00
CA ASN A 165 36.85 -3.37 4.31
C ASN A 165 35.32 -3.43 4.27
N ASP A 166 34.71 -3.44 3.09
CA ASP A 166 33.25 -3.55 2.94
C ASP A 166 32.76 -5.00 3.01
N ALA A 167 33.67 -5.98 3.10
CA ALA A 167 33.34 -7.39 3.27
C ALA A 167 32.42 -7.64 4.49
N ILE A 168 32.57 -6.85 5.55
CA ILE A 168 31.74 -6.91 6.76
C ILE A 168 30.24 -6.70 6.45
N ILE A 169 29.90 -5.96 5.38
CA ILE A 169 28.52 -5.70 4.99
C ILE A 169 27.78 -7.01 4.65
N LEU A 170 28.46 -7.90 3.92
CA LEU A 170 27.88 -9.22 3.59
C LEU A 170 27.63 -10.06 4.84
N ASP A 171 28.58 -10.07 5.78
CA ASP A 171 28.43 -10.81 7.03
C ASP A 171 27.25 -10.26 7.84
N ILE A 172 27.12 -8.94 7.95
CA ILE A 172 26.00 -8.27 8.63
C ILE A 172 24.65 -8.65 7.98
N LEU A 173 24.56 -8.54 6.65
CA LEU A 173 23.33 -8.86 5.93
C LEU A 173 22.97 -10.35 6.06
N GLN A 174 23.94 -11.25 6.02
CA GLN A 174 23.73 -12.69 6.25
C GLN A 174 23.30 -12.96 7.69
N ALA A 175 23.90 -12.31 8.68
CA ALA A 175 23.53 -12.44 10.09
C ALA A 175 22.10 -11.92 10.34
N ILE A 176 21.72 -10.80 9.71
CA ILE A 176 20.34 -10.29 9.75
C ILE A 176 19.38 -11.33 9.20
N HIS A 177 19.69 -11.92 8.04
CA HIS A 177 18.83 -12.90 7.37
C HIS A 177 18.67 -14.19 8.18
N ARG A 178 19.77 -14.69 8.77
CA ARG A 178 19.80 -15.95 9.54
C ARG A 178 19.41 -15.78 11.01
N GLY A 179 19.29 -14.53 11.51
CA GLY A 179 19.04 -14.25 12.92
C GLY A 179 20.26 -14.51 13.82
N GLU A 180 21.46 -14.56 13.25
CA GLU A 180 22.72 -14.83 13.92
C GLU A 180 23.32 -13.56 14.55
N THR A 181 24.32 -13.76 15.43
CA THR A 181 25.07 -12.67 16.05
C THR A 181 26.52 -12.72 15.61
N LEU A 182 27.15 -11.55 15.52
CA LEU A 182 28.55 -11.38 15.14
C LEU A 182 29.34 -10.74 16.25
N THR A 183 30.65 -10.96 16.22
CA THR A 183 31.65 -10.17 17.00
C THR A 183 32.26 -9.11 16.10
N ILE A 184 32.48 -7.89 16.64
CA ILE A 184 33.11 -6.82 15.89
C ILE A 184 34.58 -7.23 15.63
N LYS A 185 34.89 -7.46 14.36
CA LYS A 185 36.25 -7.75 13.88
C LYS A 185 36.46 -7.03 12.56
N GLU A 186 37.63 -6.46 12.37
CA GLU A 186 38.04 -6.02 11.05
C GLU A 186 38.19 -7.22 10.13
N LYS A 187 37.56 -7.12 8.96
CA LYS A 187 37.62 -8.15 7.92
C LYS A 187 37.98 -7.51 6.61
N LEU A 188 39.07 -7.97 6.02
CA LEU A 188 39.40 -7.65 4.62
C LEU A 188 38.96 -8.81 3.74
N GLY A 189 38.27 -8.51 2.67
CA GLY A 189 37.80 -9.53 1.73
C GLY A 189 38.41 -9.37 0.35
N GLY A 190 38.53 -10.48 -0.38
CA GLY A 190 39.16 -10.52 -1.72
C GLY A 190 38.19 -10.12 -2.85
N GLN A 191 36.86 -10.17 -2.64
CA GLN A 191 35.86 -9.92 -3.69
C GLN A 191 35.51 -8.44 -3.87
N TYR A 192 36.49 -7.55 -3.69
CA TYR A 192 36.31 -6.12 -3.90
C TYR A 192 36.53 -5.72 -5.35
N LEU A 193 36.08 -4.53 -5.74
CA LEU A 193 36.29 -3.96 -7.07
C LEU A 193 37.80 -3.69 -7.28
N PRO A 194 38.54 -4.46 -8.10
CA PRO A 194 39.96 -4.28 -8.33
C PRO A 194 40.28 -3.05 -9.19
N THR A 195 41.52 -2.62 -9.24
CA THR A 195 42.02 -1.69 -10.25
C THR A 195 42.38 -2.46 -11.55
N LEU A 196 42.50 -1.74 -12.67
CA LEU A 196 42.94 -2.37 -13.94
C LEU A 196 44.33 -2.99 -13.83
N GLU A 197 45.25 -2.39 -13.04
CA GLU A 197 46.58 -2.93 -12.78
C GLU A 197 46.50 -4.25 -11.98
N GLU A 198 45.66 -4.33 -10.96
CA GLU A 198 45.42 -5.57 -10.22
C GLU A 198 44.87 -6.69 -11.11
N ILE A 199 43.99 -6.36 -12.06
CA ILE A 199 43.50 -7.34 -13.04
C ILE A 199 44.63 -7.84 -13.93
N GLN A 200 45.47 -6.96 -14.46
CA GLN A 200 46.63 -7.33 -15.28
C GLN A 200 47.64 -8.21 -14.57
N GLN A 201 47.80 -8.03 -13.27
CA GLN A 201 48.70 -8.84 -12.43
C GLN A 201 48.11 -10.23 -12.10
N ARG A 202 46.81 -10.36 -11.99
CA ARG A 202 46.16 -11.59 -11.51
C ARG A 202 45.76 -12.55 -12.64
N TYR A 203 45.54 -12.04 -13.86
CA TYR A 203 44.99 -12.82 -14.97
C TYR A 203 45.95 -12.87 -16.14
N LEU A 204 45.83 -13.94 -16.94
CA LEU A 204 46.63 -14.08 -18.16
C LEU A 204 46.10 -13.11 -19.25
N PRO A 205 46.95 -12.61 -20.15
CA PRO A 205 46.54 -11.69 -21.19
C PRO A 205 45.38 -12.23 -22.07
N GLU A 206 45.39 -13.53 -22.36
CA GLU A 206 44.34 -14.20 -23.12
C GLU A 206 43.00 -14.20 -22.36
N GLU A 207 43.00 -14.33 -21.04
CA GLU A 207 41.80 -14.30 -20.18
C GLU A 207 41.16 -12.90 -20.18
N ILE A 208 41.99 -11.85 -20.17
CA ILE A 208 41.55 -10.45 -20.24
C ILE A 208 40.99 -10.12 -21.64
N ILE A 209 41.63 -10.64 -22.70
CA ILE A 209 41.17 -10.49 -24.09
C ILE A 209 39.77 -11.11 -24.24
N GLU A 210 39.55 -12.32 -23.69
CA GLU A 210 38.23 -12.97 -23.74
C GLU A 210 37.18 -12.22 -22.95
N THR A 211 37.51 -11.59 -21.81
CA THR A 211 36.60 -10.67 -21.13
C THR A 211 36.19 -9.50 -22.01
N THR A 212 37.12 -8.94 -22.75
CA THR A 212 36.85 -7.85 -23.70
C THR A 212 36.00 -8.34 -24.89
N ASN A 213 36.23 -9.57 -25.37
CA ASN A 213 35.45 -10.18 -26.45
C ASN A 213 33.99 -10.37 -26.03
N ILE A 214 33.75 -10.84 -24.80
CA ILE A 214 32.38 -10.92 -24.21
C ILE A 214 31.75 -9.52 -24.14
N ALA A 215 32.48 -8.53 -23.63
CA ALA A 215 32.00 -7.15 -23.51
C ALA A 215 31.59 -6.57 -24.89
N ASN A 216 32.40 -6.81 -25.93
CA ASN A 216 32.12 -6.34 -27.27
C ASN A 216 30.97 -7.12 -27.97
N GLY A 217 30.80 -8.39 -27.63
CA GLY A 217 29.73 -9.27 -28.12
C GLY A 217 28.37 -8.96 -27.54
N CYS A 218 28.30 -8.57 -26.29
CA CYS A 218 27.05 -8.32 -25.57
C CYS A 218 26.56 -6.88 -25.81
N ARG A 219 25.73 -6.68 -26.82
CA ARG A 219 25.16 -5.37 -27.16
C ARG A 219 23.62 -5.44 -27.15
N PHE A 220 23.04 -5.08 -26.05
CA PHE A 220 21.63 -5.17 -25.78
C PHE A 220 21.08 -3.84 -25.26
N ASN A 221 19.94 -3.42 -25.75
CA ASN A 221 19.26 -2.21 -25.25
C ASN A 221 18.12 -2.60 -24.30
N PHE A 222 18.33 -2.40 -23.00
CA PHE A 222 17.32 -2.69 -22.00
C PHE A 222 16.04 -1.83 -22.13
N PHE A 223 16.15 -0.61 -22.68
CA PHE A 223 15.06 0.37 -22.74
C PHE A 223 14.07 0.18 -23.89
N VAL A 224 13.98 -1.03 -24.44
CA VAL A 224 12.97 -1.37 -25.46
C VAL A 224 11.62 -1.55 -24.78
N LYS A 225 10.55 -1.03 -25.38
CA LYS A 225 9.18 -1.29 -24.93
C LYS A 225 8.81 -2.75 -25.19
N ARG A 226 8.37 -3.47 -24.16
CA ARG A 226 7.98 -4.89 -24.21
C ARG A 226 6.52 -5.12 -23.88
N GLY A 227 5.92 -4.18 -23.13
CA GLY A 227 4.51 -4.22 -22.80
C GLY A 227 3.64 -3.95 -24.04
N GLN A 228 2.56 -4.67 -24.14
CA GLN A 228 1.57 -4.52 -25.20
C GLN A 228 0.19 -4.31 -24.55
N LEU A 229 -0.50 -3.24 -24.98
CA LEU A 229 -1.86 -3.01 -24.49
C LEU A 229 -2.76 -4.15 -24.94
N LEU A 230 -3.55 -4.68 -24.02
CA LEU A 230 -4.52 -5.72 -24.32
C LEU A 230 -5.64 -5.16 -25.19
N SER A 231 -5.99 -5.87 -26.25
CA SER A 231 -7.14 -5.56 -27.10
C SER A 231 -8.42 -6.09 -26.47
N PHE A 232 -9.43 -5.24 -26.36
CA PHE A 232 -10.74 -5.64 -25.84
C PHE A 232 -11.52 -6.43 -26.89
N GLN A 233 -11.70 -7.72 -26.66
CA GLN A 233 -12.34 -8.62 -27.62
C GLN A 233 -13.87 -8.40 -27.66
N SER A 234 -14.38 -7.80 -28.74
CA SER A 234 -15.81 -7.45 -28.88
C SER A 234 -16.44 -7.78 -30.23
N GLY A 235 -15.68 -8.19 -31.22
CA GLY A 235 -16.20 -8.40 -32.58
C GLY A 235 -16.44 -7.11 -33.39
N THR A 236 -16.42 -5.93 -32.77
CA THR A 236 -16.49 -4.59 -33.38
C THR A 236 -15.22 -3.80 -33.00
N SER A 237 -14.98 -2.67 -33.68
CA SER A 237 -13.83 -1.84 -33.28
C SER A 237 -14.02 -1.30 -31.86
N SER A 238 -12.95 -1.23 -31.08
CA SER A 238 -13.00 -0.71 -29.69
C SER A 238 -13.44 0.75 -29.64
N GLN A 239 -13.18 1.53 -30.69
CA GLN A 239 -13.61 2.92 -30.79
C GLN A 239 -15.14 3.01 -30.94
N ASP A 240 -15.71 2.23 -31.87
CA ASP A 240 -17.17 2.21 -32.09
C ASP A 240 -17.91 1.72 -30.85
N LEU A 241 -17.40 0.65 -30.22
CA LEU A 241 -17.94 0.12 -28.98
C LEU A 241 -17.87 1.13 -27.83
N LEU A 242 -16.74 1.85 -27.72
CA LEU A 242 -16.58 2.88 -26.69
C LEU A 242 -17.60 4.00 -26.87
N ARG A 243 -17.81 4.47 -28.12
CA ARG A 243 -18.79 5.50 -28.47
C ARG A 243 -20.21 5.04 -28.12
N GLU A 244 -20.59 3.84 -28.58
CA GLU A 244 -21.90 3.24 -28.31
C GLU A 244 -22.17 3.16 -26.80
N LYS A 245 -21.26 2.52 -26.05
CA LYS A 245 -21.41 2.38 -24.58
C LYS A 245 -21.42 3.72 -23.84
N SER A 246 -20.70 4.71 -24.34
CA SER A 246 -20.71 6.05 -23.73
C SER A 246 -22.06 6.76 -23.91
N ILE A 247 -22.66 6.63 -25.09
CA ILE A 247 -23.98 7.21 -25.34
C ILE A 247 -25.05 6.49 -24.51
N GLU A 248 -25.11 5.15 -24.53
CA GLU A 248 -25.99 4.35 -23.69
C GLU A 248 -25.85 4.67 -22.21
N GLY A 249 -24.60 4.79 -21.77
CA GLY A 249 -24.27 5.13 -20.39
C GLY A 249 -24.81 6.50 -19.99
N LEU A 250 -24.64 7.55 -20.81
CA LEU A 250 -25.19 8.88 -20.51
C LEU A 250 -26.73 8.90 -20.47
N GLN A 251 -27.38 8.11 -21.33
CA GLN A 251 -28.83 7.97 -21.29
C GLN A 251 -29.36 7.40 -19.97
N SER A 252 -28.56 6.58 -19.29
CA SER A 252 -28.87 5.99 -18.00
C SER A 252 -28.61 6.90 -16.80
N ARG A 253 -27.91 8.03 -17.02
CA ARG A 253 -27.55 8.99 -15.96
C ARG A 253 -28.64 9.99 -15.69
N PRO A 254 -28.82 10.50 -14.46
CA PRO A 254 -29.85 11.48 -14.10
C PRO A 254 -29.44 12.90 -14.58
N ILE A 255 -29.13 13.04 -15.85
CA ILE A 255 -28.71 14.28 -16.50
C ILE A 255 -29.47 14.47 -17.81
N ASP A 256 -29.64 15.71 -18.23
CA ASP A 256 -30.09 16.02 -19.57
C ASP A 256 -28.89 16.07 -20.53
N PHE A 257 -28.49 14.91 -21.04
CA PHE A 257 -27.32 14.75 -21.91
C PHE A 257 -27.55 15.33 -23.33
N THR A 258 -28.78 15.74 -23.66
CA THR A 258 -29.08 16.39 -24.95
C THR A 258 -28.60 17.84 -25.02
N GLN A 259 -28.23 18.42 -23.88
CA GLN A 259 -27.65 19.76 -23.84
C GLN A 259 -26.32 19.79 -24.62
N MET A 260 -26.13 20.83 -25.42
CA MET A 260 -24.97 21.00 -26.30
C MET A 260 -23.63 20.82 -25.56
N ALA A 261 -23.54 21.30 -24.31
CA ALA A 261 -22.35 21.20 -23.49
C ALA A 261 -21.89 19.72 -23.22
N TYR A 262 -22.87 18.81 -23.05
CA TYR A 262 -22.55 17.37 -22.88
C TYR A 262 -22.17 16.73 -24.21
N LEU A 263 -22.85 17.06 -25.30
CA LEU A 263 -22.58 16.50 -26.64
C LEU A 263 -21.19 16.92 -27.14
N GLU A 264 -20.86 18.20 -27.06
CA GLU A 264 -19.54 18.73 -27.41
C GLU A 264 -18.44 18.13 -26.57
N ARG A 265 -18.67 18.01 -25.28
CA ARG A 265 -17.70 17.43 -24.36
C ARG A 265 -17.48 15.94 -24.62
N LEU A 266 -18.53 15.18 -24.89
CA LEU A 266 -18.45 13.75 -25.22
C LEU A 266 -17.67 13.53 -26.51
N ASP A 267 -17.99 14.26 -27.58
CA ASP A 267 -17.32 14.12 -28.87
C ASP A 267 -15.84 14.49 -28.80
N TYR A 268 -15.54 15.55 -28.05
CA TYR A 268 -14.17 15.97 -27.79
C TYR A 268 -13.37 14.88 -27.04
N GLU A 269 -13.92 14.32 -25.97
CA GLU A 269 -13.23 13.28 -25.18
C GLU A 269 -13.04 11.98 -25.97
N LEU A 270 -14.06 11.52 -26.68
CA LEU A 270 -13.99 10.33 -27.52
C LEU A 270 -12.93 10.48 -28.61
N THR A 271 -12.91 11.61 -29.30
CA THR A 271 -11.88 11.91 -30.32
C THR A 271 -10.48 11.88 -29.74
N MET A 272 -10.31 12.44 -28.54
CA MET A 272 -9.00 12.44 -27.88
C MET A 272 -8.56 11.03 -27.45
N ILE A 273 -9.46 10.23 -26.88
CA ILE A 273 -9.19 8.85 -26.47
C ILE A 273 -8.82 7.99 -27.67
N GLU A 274 -9.51 8.17 -28.80
CA GLU A 274 -9.22 7.48 -30.05
C GLU A 274 -7.84 7.84 -30.60
N GLN A 275 -7.52 9.13 -30.71
CA GLN A 275 -6.23 9.61 -31.21
C GLN A 275 -5.05 9.09 -30.36
N LEU A 276 -5.25 8.90 -29.07
CA LEU A 276 -4.23 8.40 -28.16
C LEU A 276 -4.20 6.87 -28.08
N GLY A 277 -5.18 6.16 -28.67
CA GLY A 277 -5.24 4.70 -28.70
C GLY A 277 -5.62 4.05 -27.37
N PHE A 278 -6.46 4.71 -26.56
CA PHE A 278 -6.82 4.22 -25.22
C PHE A 278 -8.23 3.64 -25.12
N ALA A 279 -8.93 3.42 -26.22
CA ALA A 279 -10.29 2.88 -26.23
C ALA A 279 -10.37 1.53 -25.49
N ASP A 280 -9.45 0.60 -25.77
CA ASP A 280 -9.37 -0.69 -25.10
C ASP A 280 -9.19 -0.55 -23.59
N TYR A 281 -8.35 0.36 -23.17
CA TYR A 281 -8.09 0.60 -21.75
C TYR A 281 -9.37 1.03 -21.00
N PHE A 282 -10.13 1.97 -21.56
CA PHE A 282 -11.39 2.40 -20.98
C PHE A 282 -12.41 1.26 -20.90
N LEU A 283 -12.50 0.43 -21.94
CA LEU A 283 -13.40 -0.71 -22.00
C LEU A 283 -13.02 -1.78 -20.97
N ILE A 284 -11.72 -2.08 -20.80
CA ILE A 284 -11.22 -3.03 -19.79
C ILE A 284 -11.57 -2.54 -18.38
N VAL A 285 -11.33 -1.24 -18.11
CA VAL A 285 -11.63 -0.67 -16.78
C VAL A 285 -13.14 -0.68 -16.52
N ALA A 286 -13.94 -0.29 -17.51
CA ALA A 286 -15.39 -0.33 -17.38
C ALA A 286 -15.91 -1.75 -17.13
N ASP A 287 -15.31 -2.75 -17.75
CA ASP A 287 -15.70 -4.15 -17.64
C ASP A 287 -15.57 -4.69 -16.21
N PHE A 288 -14.41 -4.56 -15.57
CA PHE A 288 -14.25 -5.09 -14.22
C PHE A 288 -15.01 -4.26 -13.16
N ILE A 289 -15.24 -2.95 -13.43
CA ILE A 289 -16.10 -2.12 -12.57
C ILE A 289 -17.57 -2.54 -12.69
N GLN A 290 -18.06 -2.81 -13.91
CA GLN A 290 -19.42 -3.33 -14.12
C GLN A 290 -19.59 -4.70 -13.47
N TYR A 291 -18.58 -5.60 -13.60
CA TYR A 291 -18.59 -6.87 -12.88
C TYR A 291 -18.72 -6.66 -11.36
N ALA A 292 -17.94 -5.74 -10.79
CA ALA A 292 -18.02 -5.43 -9.36
C ALA A 292 -19.45 -4.99 -8.96
N LYS A 293 -20.05 -4.08 -9.72
CA LYS A 293 -21.41 -3.59 -9.48
C LYS A 293 -22.47 -4.69 -9.61
N GLN A 294 -22.34 -5.58 -10.59
CA GLN A 294 -23.22 -6.75 -10.76
C GLN A 294 -23.09 -7.73 -9.57
N GLN A 295 -21.89 -7.90 -9.02
CA GLN A 295 -21.66 -8.69 -7.81
C GLN A 295 -22.00 -7.94 -6.51
N ARG A 296 -22.58 -6.74 -6.60
CA ARG A 296 -22.91 -5.85 -5.47
C ARG A 296 -21.70 -5.48 -4.62
N ILE A 297 -20.51 -5.49 -5.20
CA ILE A 297 -19.29 -5.00 -4.56
C ILE A 297 -19.31 -3.48 -4.64
N MET A 298 -19.12 -2.84 -3.48
CA MET A 298 -19.10 -1.38 -3.41
C MET A 298 -17.88 -0.80 -4.12
N VAL A 299 -18.14 0.13 -5.05
CA VAL A 299 -17.12 0.86 -5.83
C VAL A 299 -17.15 2.33 -5.44
N GLY A 300 -15.99 2.95 -5.30
CA GLY A 300 -15.87 4.37 -4.97
C GLY A 300 -16.33 5.30 -6.10
N PRO A 301 -16.65 6.56 -5.81
CA PRO A 301 -17.19 7.51 -6.80
C PRO A 301 -16.13 7.95 -7.83
N GLY A 302 -14.90 7.55 -7.67
CA GLY A 302 -13.76 7.89 -8.49
C GLY A 302 -12.60 8.41 -7.65
N ARG A 303 -11.43 8.50 -8.27
CA ARG A 303 -10.19 8.90 -7.62
C ARG A 303 -9.24 9.56 -8.62
N GLY A 304 -8.29 10.35 -8.14
CA GLY A 304 -7.28 10.96 -8.98
C GLY A 304 -7.87 11.95 -9.96
N SER A 305 -7.51 11.83 -11.23
CA SER A 305 -7.99 12.73 -12.30
C SER A 305 -9.13 12.15 -13.13
N ALA A 306 -9.42 10.85 -13.03
CA ALA A 306 -10.46 10.17 -13.79
C ALA A 306 -11.88 10.80 -13.68
N PRO A 307 -12.30 11.37 -12.50
CA PRO A 307 -13.59 12.08 -12.42
C PRO A 307 -13.69 13.33 -13.30
N GLY A 308 -12.59 13.78 -13.91
CA GLY A 308 -12.60 14.84 -14.92
C GLY A 308 -13.08 14.41 -16.31
N SER A 309 -13.34 13.11 -16.53
CA SER A 309 -13.79 12.56 -17.82
C SER A 309 -15.29 12.27 -17.82
N LEU A 310 -15.99 12.81 -18.82
CA LEU A 310 -17.39 12.51 -19.10
C LEU A 310 -17.57 11.09 -19.63
N VAL A 311 -16.62 10.58 -20.44
CA VAL A 311 -16.61 9.19 -20.90
C VAL A 311 -16.47 8.23 -19.72
N ALA A 312 -15.59 8.52 -18.75
CA ALA A 312 -15.46 7.70 -17.54
C ALA A 312 -16.76 7.72 -16.70
N TYR A 313 -17.44 8.85 -16.61
CA TYR A 313 -18.75 8.96 -15.98
C TYR A 313 -19.81 8.16 -16.73
N ALA A 314 -19.89 8.31 -18.05
CA ALA A 314 -20.81 7.56 -18.90
C ALA A 314 -20.67 6.05 -18.73
N LEU A 315 -19.45 5.53 -18.80
CA LEU A 315 -19.15 4.10 -18.65
C LEU A 315 -19.34 3.56 -17.21
N GLY A 316 -19.65 4.42 -16.26
CA GLY A 316 -19.78 4.03 -14.85
C GLY A 316 -18.43 3.75 -14.16
N ILE A 317 -17.33 4.20 -14.74
CA ILE A 317 -16.01 4.15 -14.12
C ILE A 317 -15.97 5.11 -12.93
N THR A 318 -16.58 6.29 -13.08
CA THR A 318 -16.77 7.25 -11.99
C THR A 318 -18.25 7.55 -11.78
N GLU A 319 -18.56 8.10 -10.59
CA GLU A 319 -19.95 8.53 -10.26
C GLU A 319 -20.07 10.06 -10.16
N ILE A 320 -19.05 10.79 -10.65
CA ILE A 320 -18.99 12.25 -10.63
C ILE A 320 -19.25 12.79 -12.04
N ASP A 321 -20.31 13.60 -12.18
CA ASP A 321 -20.49 14.41 -13.38
C ASP A 321 -19.45 15.54 -13.41
N PRO A 322 -18.57 15.59 -14.43
CA PRO A 322 -17.52 16.59 -14.48
C PRO A 322 -18.01 18.01 -14.78
N LEU A 323 -19.16 18.19 -15.45
CA LEU A 323 -19.59 19.50 -15.95
C LEU A 323 -20.03 20.44 -14.82
N PRO A 324 -20.93 20.08 -13.90
CA PRO A 324 -21.35 20.95 -12.79
C PRO A 324 -20.19 21.38 -11.90
N HIS A 325 -19.19 20.52 -11.77
CA HIS A 325 -17.99 20.78 -10.97
C HIS A 325 -16.88 21.50 -11.75
N GLN A 326 -17.08 21.80 -13.05
CA GLN A 326 -16.07 22.43 -13.93
C GLN A 326 -14.74 21.70 -13.91
N LEU A 327 -14.75 20.36 -14.02
CA LEU A 327 -13.56 19.53 -14.06
C LEU A 327 -13.00 19.47 -15.48
N LEU A 328 -11.66 19.53 -15.57
CA LEU A 328 -10.96 19.58 -16.85
C LEU A 328 -10.48 18.19 -17.29
N PHE A 329 -10.86 17.81 -18.52
CA PHE A 329 -10.43 16.53 -19.11
C PHE A 329 -8.93 16.49 -19.36
N GLU A 330 -8.34 17.61 -19.75
CA GLU A 330 -6.90 17.72 -20.06
C GLU A 330 -6.01 17.49 -18.85
N ARG A 331 -6.58 17.61 -17.63
CA ARG A 331 -5.90 17.21 -16.40
C ARG A 331 -5.77 15.69 -16.29
N PHE A 332 -6.69 14.94 -16.87
CA PHE A 332 -6.72 13.49 -16.93
C PHE A 332 -5.99 12.97 -18.19
N LEU A 333 -6.39 13.40 -19.38
CA LEU A 333 -5.81 13.04 -20.64
C LEU A 333 -5.37 14.29 -21.41
N ASN A 334 -4.11 14.31 -21.86
CA ASN A 334 -3.54 15.43 -22.56
C ASN A 334 -2.78 14.90 -23.79
N PRO A 335 -3.04 15.41 -25.00
CA PRO A 335 -2.41 14.95 -26.25
C PRO A 335 -0.89 15.12 -26.26
N SER A 336 -0.34 16.05 -25.50
CA SER A 336 1.11 16.21 -25.34
C SER A 336 1.74 15.07 -24.51
N ARG A 337 0.94 14.29 -23.80
CA ARG A 337 1.40 13.16 -22.99
C ARG A 337 1.39 11.86 -23.79
N LYS A 338 2.55 11.27 -23.95
CA LYS A 338 2.69 9.90 -24.48
C LYS A 338 2.56 8.81 -23.39
N THR A 339 2.28 9.20 -22.15
CA THR A 339 2.10 8.25 -21.04
C THR A 339 0.64 7.83 -20.94
N MET A 340 0.40 6.58 -20.58
CA MET A 340 -0.95 6.06 -20.36
C MET A 340 -1.68 6.82 -19.26
N PRO A 341 -3.02 6.98 -19.37
CA PRO A 341 -3.83 7.52 -18.29
C PRO A 341 -3.84 6.55 -17.10
N ASP A 342 -3.94 7.09 -15.92
CA ASP A 342 -4.03 6.32 -14.68
C ASP A 342 -5.48 6.39 -14.16
N ILE A 343 -6.21 5.30 -14.29
CA ILE A 343 -7.58 5.16 -13.75
C ILE A 343 -7.49 4.31 -12.50
N ASP A 344 -7.22 4.97 -11.39
CA ASP A 344 -7.30 4.36 -10.07
C ASP A 344 -8.75 4.06 -9.69
N THR A 345 -9.02 2.88 -9.14
CA THR A 345 -10.36 2.50 -8.70
C THR A 345 -10.34 1.98 -7.26
N ASP A 346 -11.21 2.57 -6.43
CA ASP A 346 -11.41 2.15 -5.04
C ASP A 346 -12.55 1.12 -4.96
N PHE A 347 -12.29 -0.03 -4.31
CA PHE A 347 -13.28 -1.07 -4.01
C PHE A 347 -13.38 -1.28 -2.50
N ALA A 348 -14.47 -1.89 -2.04
CA ALA A 348 -14.52 -2.41 -0.68
C ALA A 348 -13.33 -3.35 -0.43
N ASP A 349 -12.55 -3.07 0.61
CA ASP A 349 -11.26 -3.75 0.85
C ASP A 349 -11.41 -5.27 1.00
N LYS A 350 -12.51 -5.74 1.60
CA LYS A 350 -12.83 -7.17 1.77
C LYS A 350 -13.05 -7.91 0.44
N ASP A 351 -13.43 -7.21 -0.63
CA ASP A 351 -13.81 -7.81 -1.92
C ASP A 351 -12.77 -7.58 -3.04
N ARG A 352 -11.71 -6.85 -2.76
CA ARG A 352 -10.64 -6.52 -3.71
C ARG A 352 -10.07 -7.74 -4.45
N GLU A 353 -9.80 -8.83 -3.73
CA GLU A 353 -9.24 -10.05 -4.31
C GLU A 353 -10.20 -10.72 -5.32
N LYS A 354 -11.51 -10.58 -5.14
CA LYS A 354 -12.52 -11.10 -6.09
C LYS A 354 -12.41 -10.42 -7.46
N ILE A 355 -12.10 -9.13 -7.46
CA ILE A 355 -11.92 -8.36 -8.71
C ILE A 355 -10.65 -8.82 -9.43
N ILE A 356 -9.54 -8.98 -8.69
CA ILE A 356 -8.29 -9.48 -9.27
C ILE A 356 -8.48 -10.89 -9.84
N GLU A 357 -9.21 -11.75 -9.14
CA GLU A 357 -9.52 -13.10 -9.62
C GLU A 357 -10.39 -13.07 -10.90
N TYR A 358 -11.37 -12.18 -10.97
CA TYR A 358 -12.15 -11.97 -12.20
C TYR A 358 -11.28 -11.57 -13.37
N ILE A 359 -10.39 -10.59 -13.18
CA ILE A 359 -9.48 -10.12 -14.23
C ILE A 359 -8.57 -11.27 -14.70
N ARG A 360 -8.01 -12.05 -13.78
CA ARG A 360 -7.19 -13.22 -14.11
C ARG A 360 -7.96 -14.25 -14.93
N LYS A 361 -9.18 -14.60 -14.51
CA LYS A 361 -10.02 -15.58 -15.21
C LYS A 361 -10.44 -15.10 -16.59
N LYS A 362 -10.76 -13.82 -16.74
CA LYS A 362 -11.25 -13.27 -17.99
C LYS A 362 -10.15 -13.03 -19.02
N TYR A 363 -9.04 -12.42 -18.59
CA TYR A 363 -8.00 -11.97 -19.51
C TYR A 363 -6.81 -12.94 -19.62
N GLY A 364 -6.76 -13.96 -18.79
CA GLY A 364 -5.72 -15.00 -18.78
C GLY A 364 -4.82 -14.92 -17.57
N ASP A 365 -4.62 -16.05 -16.93
CA ASP A 365 -3.84 -16.19 -15.69
C ASP A 365 -2.34 -15.92 -15.91
N ASP A 366 -1.84 -16.16 -17.12
CA ASP A 366 -0.48 -15.94 -17.56
C ASP A 366 -0.21 -14.50 -18.07
N ARG A 367 -1.27 -13.69 -18.19
CA ARG A 367 -1.23 -12.29 -18.66
C ARG A 367 -1.37 -11.28 -17.54
N VAL A 368 -1.63 -11.74 -16.31
CA VAL A 368 -1.85 -10.89 -15.14
C VAL A 368 -0.85 -11.21 -14.05
N SER A 369 -0.23 -10.19 -13.46
CA SER A 369 0.70 -10.38 -12.33
C SER A 369 0.60 -9.22 -11.35
N HIS A 370 0.87 -9.49 -10.08
CA HIS A 370 1.08 -8.44 -9.09
C HIS A 370 2.43 -7.75 -9.28
N ILE A 371 2.53 -6.50 -8.86
CA ILE A 371 3.76 -5.72 -8.91
C ILE A 371 4.55 -5.91 -7.62
N ILE A 372 5.87 -6.07 -7.73
CA ILE A 372 6.76 -6.13 -6.59
C ILE A 372 6.99 -4.74 -5.99
N THR A 373 7.29 -4.71 -4.71
CA THR A 373 7.84 -3.54 -4.01
C THR A 373 9.04 -3.96 -3.18
N TYR A 374 10.03 -3.08 -3.04
CA TYR A 374 11.19 -3.31 -2.21
C TYR A 374 11.16 -2.43 -0.98
N GLN A 375 11.33 -3.04 0.18
CA GLN A 375 11.47 -2.32 1.44
C GLN A 375 12.95 -2.19 1.77
N THR A 376 13.42 -0.96 1.93
CA THR A 376 14.81 -0.67 2.29
C THR A 376 14.97 -0.54 3.79
N ILE A 377 16.20 -0.83 4.26
CA ILE A 377 16.59 -0.64 5.67
C ILE A 377 16.66 0.86 5.95
N GLN A 378 15.70 1.37 6.71
CA GLN A 378 15.65 2.78 7.14
C GLN A 378 16.50 2.99 8.39
N ALA A 379 16.85 4.23 8.70
CA ALA A 379 17.73 4.61 9.81
C ALA A 379 17.42 3.90 11.14
N LYS A 380 16.15 3.95 11.60
CA LYS A 380 15.74 3.26 12.85
C LYS A 380 15.91 1.75 12.78
N GLN A 381 15.60 1.16 11.61
CA GLN A 381 15.72 -0.27 11.43
C GLN A 381 17.17 -0.70 11.37
N ALA A 382 18.04 0.09 10.70
CA ALA A 382 19.47 -0.16 10.66
C ALA A 382 20.07 -0.20 12.07
N ILE A 383 19.75 0.78 12.93
CA ILE A 383 20.21 0.81 14.33
C ILE A 383 19.75 -0.44 15.09
N ARG A 384 18.49 -0.83 14.96
CA ARG A 384 17.95 -2.01 15.65
C ARG A 384 18.56 -3.32 15.17
N ASP A 385 18.73 -3.47 13.84
CA ASP A 385 19.31 -4.67 13.26
C ASP A 385 20.80 -4.81 13.66
N ILE A 386 21.58 -3.73 13.63
CA ILE A 386 22.96 -3.70 14.12
C ILE A 386 23.00 -3.97 15.62
N GLY A 387 22.14 -3.34 16.40
CA GLY A 387 22.02 -3.58 17.83
C GLY A 387 21.83 -5.06 18.18
N ARG A 388 20.94 -5.73 17.43
CA ARG A 388 20.68 -7.17 17.60
C ARG A 388 21.87 -8.03 17.15
N VAL A 389 22.45 -7.75 15.97
CA VAL A 389 23.54 -8.54 15.39
C VAL A 389 24.80 -8.53 16.27
N TYR A 390 25.14 -7.38 16.82
CA TYR A 390 26.34 -7.21 17.67
C TYR A 390 26.05 -7.21 19.17
N LYS A 391 24.82 -7.46 19.59
CA LYS A 391 24.40 -7.48 21.01
C LYS A 391 24.73 -6.20 21.76
N PHE A 392 24.59 -5.05 21.14
CA PHE A 392 24.71 -3.76 21.81
C PHE A 392 23.62 -3.55 22.88
N SER A 393 23.83 -2.61 23.79
CA SER A 393 22.88 -2.35 24.87
C SER A 393 21.53 -1.85 24.36
N ASN A 394 20.45 -2.36 24.93
CA ASN A 394 19.10 -1.89 24.59
C ASN A 394 18.92 -0.39 24.89
N THR A 395 19.65 0.12 25.90
CA THR A 395 19.62 1.54 26.27
C THR A 395 20.12 2.42 25.13
N SER A 396 21.29 2.11 24.56
CA SER A 396 21.88 2.87 23.45
C SER A 396 20.99 2.79 22.17
N ILE A 397 20.42 1.62 21.90
CA ILE A 397 19.49 1.41 20.78
C ILE A 397 18.23 2.29 20.95
N GLU A 398 17.65 2.33 22.15
CA GLU A 398 16.47 3.13 22.43
C GLU A 398 16.74 4.64 22.40
N LEU A 399 17.86 5.08 22.97
CA LEU A 399 18.27 6.50 22.93
C LEU A 399 18.39 7.00 21.50
N LEU A 400 19.14 6.28 20.65
CA LEU A 400 19.27 6.61 19.22
C LEU A 400 17.93 6.54 18.49
N SER A 401 17.11 5.51 18.75
CA SER A 401 15.80 5.34 18.12
C SER A 401 14.83 6.47 18.48
N LYS A 402 14.85 6.96 19.72
CA LYS A 402 14.04 8.09 20.18
C LYS A 402 14.54 9.41 19.58
N ALA A 403 15.86 9.60 19.54
CA ALA A 403 16.47 10.80 18.98
C ALA A 403 16.21 10.98 17.47
N LEU A 404 15.98 9.90 16.73
CA LEU A 404 15.57 9.95 15.30
C LEU A 404 14.12 10.41 15.08
N GLY A 405 13.32 10.57 16.12
CA GLY A 405 11.93 11.06 16.00
C GLY A 405 11.06 10.16 15.10
N ASP A 406 10.53 10.70 14.03
CA ASP A 406 9.70 9.96 13.05
C ASP A 406 10.51 9.05 12.10
N GLY A 407 11.83 9.15 12.10
CA GLY A 407 12.74 8.32 11.31
C GLY A 407 12.74 8.59 9.81
N LYS A 408 12.24 9.74 9.36
CA LYS A 408 12.19 10.10 7.93
C LYS A 408 13.54 10.52 7.33
N LEU A 409 14.49 10.91 8.18
CA LEU A 409 15.83 11.30 7.76
C LEU A 409 16.75 10.09 7.75
N ASP A 410 17.69 10.05 6.78
CA ASP A 410 18.83 9.12 6.82
C ASP A 410 19.76 9.46 7.99
N LEU A 411 20.64 8.52 8.35
CA LEU A 411 21.54 8.67 9.50
C LEU A 411 22.49 9.88 9.35
N ARG A 412 22.98 10.15 8.14
CA ARG A 412 23.87 11.30 7.87
C ARG A 412 23.13 12.63 8.00
N SER A 413 21.91 12.70 7.49
CA SER A 413 21.05 13.88 7.63
C SER A 413 20.57 14.07 9.06
N SER A 414 20.32 12.99 9.78
CA SER A 414 19.94 13.01 11.20
C SER A 414 21.06 13.54 12.07
N TYR A 415 22.30 13.13 11.83
CA TYR A 415 23.48 13.71 12.52
C TYR A 415 23.57 15.23 12.31
N LYS A 416 23.29 15.71 11.09
CA LYS A 416 23.38 17.15 10.78
C LYS A 416 22.22 17.98 11.31
N LYS A 417 21.02 17.42 11.44
CA LYS A 417 19.77 18.19 11.67
C LYS A 417 19.14 17.95 13.04
N LEU A 418 19.53 16.89 13.75
CA LEU A 418 18.92 16.49 15.03
C LEU A 418 19.93 16.61 16.16
N PRO A 419 19.90 17.69 16.96
CA PRO A 419 20.92 17.92 18.02
C PRO A 419 20.99 16.78 19.06
N ALA A 420 19.84 16.17 19.41
CA ALA A 420 19.82 15.05 20.34
C ALA A 420 20.52 13.81 19.77
N PHE A 421 20.33 13.53 18.49
CA PHE A 421 21.02 12.40 17.83
C PHE A 421 22.52 12.65 17.71
N GLN A 422 22.92 13.86 17.32
CA GLN A 422 24.32 14.27 17.25
C GLN A 422 25.00 14.12 18.61
N LYS A 423 24.36 14.61 19.69
CA LYS A 423 24.87 14.49 21.05
C LYS A 423 25.16 13.03 21.45
N HIS A 424 24.21 12.11 21.25
CA HIS A 424 24.44 10.72 21.57
C HIS A 424 25.56 10.08 20.74
N PHE A 425 25.68 10.47 19.46
CA PHE A 425 26.78 10.00 18.62
C PHE A 425 28.15 10.50 19.09
N ASP A 426 28.26 11.77 19.49
CA ASP A 426 29.53 12.41 19.85
C ASP A 426 30.01 12.05 21.28
N GLU A 427 29.06 11.83 22.21
CA GLU A 427 29.35 11.61 23.65
C GLU A 427 29.42 10.13 24.04
N ASP A 428 28.79 9.23 23.31
CA ASP A 428 28.72 7.80 23.64
C ASP A 428 29.42 6.94 22.57
N PRO A 429 30.60 6.31 22.90
CA PRO A 429 31.31 5.46 21.95
C PRO A 429 30.48 4.27 21.41
N GLU A 430 29.58 3.69 22.22
CA GLU A 430 28.72 2.59 21.79
C GLU A 430 27.70 3.10 20.77
N CYS A 431 27.07 4.25 21.02
CA CYS A 431 26.17 4.91 20.07
C CYS A 431 26.89 5.25 18.77
N ALA A 432 28.12 5.75 18.83
CA ALA A 432 28.92 6.06 17.65
C ALA A 432 29.21 4.81 16.80
N GLU A 433 29.56 3.69 17.44
CA GLU A 433 29.83 2.43 16.73
C GLU A 433 28.57 1.84 16.09
N ILE A 434 27.42 1.85 16.80
CA ILE A 434 26.14 1.45 16.25
C ILE A 434 25.82 2.25 14.98
N VAL A 435 25.96 3.58 15.02
CA VAL A 435 25.64 4.46 13.89
C VAL A 435 26.59 4.24 12.72
N LYS A 436 27.87 4.06 12.95
CA LYS A 436 28.88 3.75 11.90
C LYS A 436 28.55 2.46 11.17
N LEU A 437 28.24 1.39 11.90
CA LEU A 437 27.84 0.11 11.31
C LEU A 437 26.48 0.19 10.63
N ALA A 438 25.50 0.85 11.24
CA ALA A 438 24.17 1.04 10.67
C ALA A 438 24.22 1.83 9.35
N HIS A 439 25.07 2.83 9.25
CA HIS A 439 25.26 3.59 8.01
C HIS A 439 25.77 2.75 6.83
N LYS A 440 26.49 1.65 7.13
CA LYS A 440 26.97 0.73 6.07
C LYS A 440 25.84 -0.06 5.41
N ILE A 441 24.75 -0.33 6.14
CA ILE A 441 23.62 -1.14 5.67
C ILE A 441 22.36 -0.31 5.36
N GLU A 442 22.32 0.96 5.76
CA GLU A 442 21.19 1.86 5.49
C GLU A 442 20.94 1.99 3.97
N GLY A 443 19.68 1.89 3.56
CA GLY A 443 19.26 1.96 2.18
C GLY A 443 19.36 0.64 1.40
N PHE A 444 19.95 -0.42 1.97
CA PHE A 444 19.91 -1.74 1.33
C PHE A 444 18.48 -2.31 1.34
N ILE A 445 18.17 -3.10 0.32
CA ILE A 445 16.90 -3.85 0.28
C ILE A 445 16.92 -4.91 1.37
N ARG A 446 15.90 -4.87 2.23
CA ARG A 446 15.72 -5.84 3.31
C ARG A 446 14.85 -7.01 2.91
N GLN A 447 13.75 -6.70 2.25
CA GLN A 447 12.78 -7.69 1.78
C GLN A 447 11.99 -7.16 0.59
N SER A 448 11.48 -8.08 -0.21
CA SER A 448 10.47 -7.79 -1.21
C SER A 448 9.07 -7.95 -0.62
N GLY A 449 8.15 -7.16 -1.13
CA GLY A 449 6.73 -7.24 -0.83
C GLY A 449 5.92 -7.18 -2.12
N MET A 450 4.63 -7.28 -1.98
CA MET A 450 3.68 -7.10 -3.08
C MET A 450 3.08 -5.70 -3.01
N HIS A 451 2.97 -5.02 -4.14
CA HIS A 451 2.30 -3.71 -4.22
C HIS A 451 0.85 -3.82 -3.76
N ALA A 452 0.44 -2.87 -2.92
CA ALA A 452 -0.87 -2.94 -2.27
C ALA A 452 -2.05 -2.91 -3.25
N ALA A 453 -1.89 -2.27 -4.42
CA ALA A 453 -2.98 -2.01 -5.37
C ALA A 453 -2.70 -2.52 -6.78
N GLY A 454 -1.48 -2.32 -7.29
CA GLY A 454 -1.13 -2.47 -8.70
C GLY A 454 -1.02 -3.92 -9.17
N ILE A 455 -1.63 -4.16 -10.30
CA ILE A 455 -1.41 -5.36 -11.12
C ILE A 455 -0.97 -4.94 -12.52
N ILE A 456 -0.27 -5.84 -13.21
CA ILE A 456 0.09 -5.69 -14.63
C ILE A 456 -0.81 -6.57 -15.46
N LEU A 457 -1.27 -6.03 -16.58
CA LEU A 457 -2.02 -6.73 -17.61
C LEU A 457 -1.32 -6.54 -18.95
N ASN A 458 -1.21 -7.61 -19.76
CA ASN A 458 -0.52 -7.59 -21.03
C ASN A 458 -1.24 -8.45 -22.08
N GLU A 459 -1.10 -8.12 -23.37
CA GLU A 459 -1.69 -8.89 -24.47
C GLU A 459 -1.10 -10.29 -24.58
N THR A 460 0.22 -10.40 -24.48
CA THR A 460 0.92 -11.69 -24.52
C THR A 460 1.26 -12.21 -23.13
N PRO A 461 1.48 -13.53 -22.96
CA PRO A 461 1.90 -14.09 -21.68
C PRO A 461 3.12 -13.35 -21.10
N LEU A 462 3.01 -12.93 -19.84
CA LEU A 462 4.02 -12.08 -19.18
C LEU A 462 5.39 -12.73 -19.09
N HIS A 463 5.45 -14.05 -18.89
CA HIS A 463 6.71 -14.80 -18.78
C HIS A 463 7.59 -14.74 -20.04
N GLN A 464 7.06 -14.32 -21.18
CA GLN A 464 7.83 -14.16 -22.42
C GLN A 464 8.63 -12.86 -22.48
N SER A 465 8.24 -11.86 -21.71
CA SER A 465 8.78 -10.50 -21.79
C SER A 465 9.17 -9.89 -20.44
N LEU A 466 8.76 -10.51 -19.33
CA LEU A 466 8.95 -9.98 -18.00
C LEU A 466 9.38 -11.08 -17.01
N PRO A 467 10.44 -10.88 -16.22
CA PRO A 467 10.81 -11.82 -15.20
C PRO A 467 9.79 -11.78 -14.06
N LEU A 468 9.32 -12.96 -13.68
CA LEU A 468 8.32 -13.17 -12.65
C LEU A 468 8.89 -14.04 -11.52
N ILE A 469 8.25 -13.99 -10.34
CA ILE A 469 8.57 -14.81 -9.17
C ILE A 469 7.28 -15.32 -8.53
N LYS A 470 7.28 -16.53 -8.00
CA LYS A 470 6.16 -17.06 -7.20
C LYS A 470 6.36 -16.72 -5.72
N GLN A 471 5.34 -16.14 -5.11
CA GLN A 471 5.28 -15.90 -3.67
C GLN A 471 4.00 -16.54 -3.10
N GLY A 472 4.12 -17.74 -2.59
CA GLY A 472 2.97 -18.60 -2.29
C GLY A 472 2.14 -18.88 -3.55
N PRO A 473 0.82 -18.68 -3.54
CA PRO A 473 -0.04 -18.92 -4.71
C PRO A 473 -0.02 -17.77 -5.73
N LYS A 474 0.66 -16.64 -5.43
CA LYS A 474 0.64 -15.44 -6.26
C LYS A 474 1.88 -15.33 -7.14
N VAL A 475 1.68 -14.84 -8.36
CA VAL A 475 2.75 -14.49 -9.30
C VAL A 475 3.00 -12.99 -9.21
N ILE A 476 4.27 -12.61 -9.07
CA ILE A 476 4.69 -11.23 -8.86
C ILE A 476 5.79 -10.87 -9.86
N THR A 477 5.80 -9.65 -10.38
CA THR A 477 6.87 -9.16 -11.24
C THR A 477 8.19 -9.04 -10.46
N GLN A 478 9.32 -9.19 -11.14
CA GLN A 478 10.63 -8.89 -10.55
C GLN A 478 10.99 -7.40 -10.65
N TYR A 479 10.22 -6.60 -11.37
CA TYR A 479 10.45 -5.17 -11.58
C TYR A 479 9.37 -4.34 -10.91
N GLU A 480 9.79 -3.19 -10.33
CA GLU A 480 8.90 -2.22 -9.72
C GLU A 480 8.14 -1.39 -10.77
N MET A 481 7.07 -0.75 -10.31
CA MET A 481 6.11 0.00 -11.11
C MET A 481 6.75 0.96 -12.12
N ASN A 482 7.67 1.81 -11.71
CA ASN A 482 8.29 2.81 -12.58
C ASN A 482 9.02 2.19 -13.79
N HIS A 483 9.62 1.02 -13.59
CA HIS A 483 10.33 0.31 -14.65
C HIS A 483 9.37 -0.42 -15.60
N LEU A 484 8.25 -0.93 -15.07
CA LEU A 484 7.21 -1.57 -15.86
C LEU A 484 6.50 -0.56 -16.77
N GLU A 485 6.13 0.60 -16.24
CA GLU A 485 5.54 1.69 -17.02
C GLU A 485 6.50 2.20 -18.11
N ALA A 486 7.79 2.37 -17.79
CA ALA A 486 8.80 2.77 -18.76
C ALA A 486 8.97 1.76 -19.90
N GLN A 487 8.71 0.46 -19.63
CA GLN A 487 8.72 -0.60 -20.65
C GLN A 487 7.36 -0.78 -21.36
N GLY A 488 6.35 0.02 -21.04
CA GLY A 488 5.06 0.07 -21.71
C GLY A 488 4.04 -0.97 -21.22
N PHE A 489 4.27 -1.61 -20.08
CA PHE A 489 3.28 -2.50 -19.48
C PHE A 489 2.10 -1.72 -18.91
N LEU A 490 0.88 -2.22 -19.12
CA LEU A 490 -0.33 -1.63 -18.58
C LEU A 490 -0.46 -1.94 -17.09
N LYS A 491 -0.40 -0.88 -16.26
CA LYS A 491 -0.74 -0.96 -14.84
C LYS A 491 -2.23 -0.72 -14.64
N ILE A 492 -2.82 -1.50 -13.76
CA ILE A 492 -4.19 -1.28 -13.25
C ILE A 492 -4.14 -1.24 -11.73
N ASP A 493 -4.62 -0.16 -11.12
CA ASP A 493 -4.66 0.01 -9.68
C ASP A 493 -6.03 -0.35 -9.12
N ILE A 494 -6.08 -1.47 -8.40
CA ILE A 494 -7.25 -1.97 -7.70
C ILE A 494 -7.03 -1.75 -6.21
N LEU A 495 -7.55 -0.64 -5.71
CA LEU A 495 -7.36 -0.20 -4.33
C LEU A 495 -8.45 -0.74 -3.42
N GLY A 496 -8.08 -1.23 -2.25
CA GLY A 496 -9.03 -1.56 -1.19
C GLY A 496 -9.24 -0.36 -0.28
N LEU A 497 -10.46 0.13 -0.16
CA LEU A 497 -10.82 1.23 0.73
C LEU A 497 -11.81 0.75 1.79
N ARG A 498 -11.36 0.72 3.05
CA ARG A 498 -12.17 0.29 4.20
C ARG A 498 -13.47 1.08 4.36
N ASN A 499 -13.46 2.37 4.01
CA ASN A 499 -14.64 3.21 4.10
C ASN A 499 -15.79 2.73 3.20
N LEU A 500 -15.48 2.12 2.05
CA LEU A 500 -16.49 1.51 1.20
C LEU A 500 -17.09 0.26 1.84
N THR A 501 -16.30 -0.55 2.54
CA THR A 501 -16.80 -1.68 3.35
C THR A 501 -17.71 -1.20 4.47
N ILE A 502 -17.38 -0.08 5.13
CA ILE A 502 -18.22 0.54 6.17
C ILE A 502 -19.56 0.97 5.58
N ILE A 503 -19.56 1.68 4.45
CA ILE A 503 -20.78 2.13 3.77
C ILE A 503 -21.64 0.93 3.36
N GLU A 504 -21.03 -0.07 2.73
CA GLU A 504 -21.73 -1.29 2.31
C GLU A 504 -22.37 -2.02 3.50
N THR A 505 -21.63 -2.16 4.60
CA THR A 505 -22.14 -2.79 5.82
C THR A 505 -23.29 -1.97 6.41
N CYS A 506 -23.21 -0.64 6.40
CA CYS A 506 -24.26 0.26 6.84
C CYS A 506 -25.53 0.10 5.98
N LEU A 507 -25.40 0.11 4.67
CA LEU A 507 -26.53 -0.09 3.75
C LEU A 507 -27.18 -1.47 3.92
N ASN A 508 -26.39 -2.52 4.14
CA ASN A 508 -26.90 -3.85 4.42
C ASN A 508 -27.72 -3.89 5.72
N GLN A 509 -27.25 -3.21 6.77
CA GLN A 509 -28.01 -3.11 8.03
C GLN A 509 -29.32 -2.33 7.86
N LEU A 510 -29.31 -1.25 7.07
CA LEU A 510 -30.52 -0.51 6.73
C LEU A 510 -31.52 -1.37 5.95
N ASN A 511 -31.04 -2.13 4.97
CA ASN A 511 -31.86 -3.08 4.22
C ASN A 511 -32.52 -4.13 5.12
N HIS A 512 -31.80 -4.65 6.13
CA HIS A 512 -32.36 -5.56 7.13
C HIS A 512 -33.45 -4.90 7.99
N GLN A 513 -33.41 -3.59 8.15
CA GLN A 513 -34.44 -2.80 8.83
C GLN A 513 -35.59 -2.39 7.89
N GLY A 514 -35.56 -2.80 6.62
CA GLY A 514 -36.56 -2.43 5.60
C GLY A 514 -36.34 -1.06 4.96
N ILE A 515 -35.20 -0.39 5.25
CA ILE A 515 -34.87 0.93 4.70
C ILE A 515 -33.98 0.72 3.47
N GLN A 516 -34.50 1.05 2.30
CA GLN A 516 -33.72 1.03 1.05
C GLN A 516 -33.20 2.45 0.76
N LEU A 517 -31.90 2.62 0.76
CA LEU A 517 -31.23 3.88 0.48
C LEU A 517 -30.28 3.74 -0.71
N ASP A 518 -30.52 4.54 -1.75
CA ASP A 518 -29.56 4.68 -2.86
C ASP A 518 -28.71 5.93 -2.64
N LEU A 519 -27.40 5.74 -2.52
CA LEU A 519 -26.42 6.83 -2.32
C LEU A 519 -26.37 7.83 -3.48
N LYS A 520 -26.88 7.46 -4.65
CA LYS A 520 -26.94 8.36 -5.83
C LYS A 520 -28.05 9.39 -5.72
N THR A 521 -29.04 9.13 -4.87
CA THR A 521 -30.24 9.98 -4.73
C THR A 521 -30.19 10.92 -3.53
N ILE A 522 -29.15 10.84 -2.70
CA ILE A 522 -29.02 11.72 -1.54
C ILE A 522 -28.79 13.18 -1.98
N PRO A 523 -29.49 14.14 -1.34
CA PRO A 523 -29.28 15.55 -1.64
C PRO A 523 -27.88 15.99 -1.14
N MET A 524 -27.08 16.60 -2.02
CA MET A 524 -25.70 17.00 -1.72
C MET A 524 -25.60 18.32 -0.93
N GLU A 525 -26.69 19.01 -0.69
CA GLU A 525 -26.76 20.30 0.02
C GLU A 525 -27.73 20.23 1.20
N ASP A 526 -27.61 19.19 2.02
CA ASP A 526 -28.47 18.97 3.18
C ASP A 526 -27.95 19.71 4.43
N ASN A 527 -28.78 20.59 4.98
CA ASN A 527 -28.43 21.42 6.14
C ASN A 527 -28.14 20.62 7.42
N GLN A 528 -28.78 19.48 7.64
CA GLN A 528 -28.55 18.66 8.83
C GLN A 528 -27.19 17.99 8.77
N VAL A 529 -26.78 17.54 7.57
CA VAL A 529 -25.42 16.99 7.34
C VAL A 529 -24.36 18.06 7.64
N PHE A 530 -24.54 19.28 7.13
CA PHE A 530 -23.58 20.35 7.42
C PHE A 530 -23.60 20.77 8.90
N GLN A 531 -24.76 20.71 9.54
CA GLN A 531 -24.85 20.95 10.98
C GLN A 531 -24.04 19.91 11.77
N LEU A 532 -24.14 18.62 11.43
CA LEU A 532 -23.29 17.57 12.04
C LEU A 532 -21.82 17.91 11.86
N LEU A 533 -21.39 18.24 10.65
CA LEU A 533 -19.99 18.58 10.35
C LEU A 533 -19.49 19.78 11.19
N ARG A 534 -20.31 20.82 11.39
CA ARG A 534 -19.97 21.98 12.22
C ARG A 534 -19.82 21.64 13.70
N THR A 535 -20.57 20.67 14.23
CA THR A 535 -20.41 20.24 15.63
C THR A 535 -19.04 19.62 15.91
N GLY A 536 -18.39 19.08 14.88
CA GLY A 536 -17.12 18.37 14.98
C GLY A 536 -17.26 16.93 15.46
N LEU A 537 -18.43 16.32 15.26
CA LEU A 537 -18.64 14.88 15.38
C LEU A 537 -18.08 14.18 14.13
N ASN A 538 -16.76 14.10 14.04
CA ASN A 538 -16.02 13.72 12.83
C ASN A 538 -15.43 12.31 12.83
N MET A 539 -15.58 11.60 13.96
CA MET A 539 -15.06 10.23 14.06
C MET A 539 -15.74 9.30 13.05
N GLY A 540 -14.94 8.50 12.38
CA GLY A 540 -15.38 7.58 11.32
C GLY A 540 -15.66 8.23 9.96
N LEU A 541 -15.59 9.56 9.83
CA LEU A 541 -15.79 10.24 8.55
C LEU A 541 -14.49 10.27 7.74
N PHE A 542 -14.55 9.71 6.55
CA PHE A 542 -13.39 9.65 5.65
C PHE A 542 -12.72 11.02 5.49
N GLN A 543 -11.41 11.07 5.56
CA GLN A 543 -10.57 12.27 5.47
C GLN A 543 -10.76 13.31 6.60
N LEU A 544 -11.75 13.19 7.48
CA LEU A 544 -12.07 14.22 8.47
C LEU A 544 -11.69 13.86 9.91
N GLU A 545 -11.19 12.66 10.19
CA GLU A 545 -11.04 12.12 11.56
C GLU A 545 -10.04 12.86 12.47
N SER A 546 -9.05 13.59 11.91
CA SER A 546 -8.01 14.21 12.73
C SER A 546 -8.50 15.42 13.52
N ASP A 547 -7.91 15.67 14.70
CA ASP A 547 -8.22 16.85 15.51
C ASP A 547 -7.97 18.17 14.78
N GLY A 548 -6.95 18.20 13.91
CA GLY A 548 -6.68 19.38 13.09
C GLY A 548 -7.78 19.62 12.06
N MET A 549 -8.29 18.57 11.44
CA MET A 549 -9.43 18.63 10.52
C MET A 549 -10.70 19.09 11.25
N LYS A 550 -10.93 18.58 12.47
CA LYS A 550 -12.02 19.02 13.35
C LYS A 550 -11.97 20.53 13.61
N ARG A 551 -10.80 21.07 13.92
CA ARG A 551 -10.61 22.53 14.08
C ARG A 551 -10.89 23.28 12.79
N ALA A 552 -10.35 22.82 11.67
CA ALA A 552 -10.52 23.45 10.36
C ALA A 552 -11.99 23.49 9.92
N MET A 553 -12.75 22.40 10.13
CA MET A 553 -14.21 22.39 9.87
C MET A 553 -14.96 23.44 10.67
N LYS A 554 -14.62 23.60 11.96
CA LYS A 554 -15.21 24.61 12.82
C LYS A 554 -14.82 26.02 12.42
N THR A 555 -13.58 26.24 11.96
CA THR A 555 -13.11 27.54 11.49
C THR A 555 -13.83 27.97 10.20
N ILE A 556 -13.94 27.08 9.23
CA ILE A 556 -14.57 27.35 7.92
C ILE A 556 -16.09 27.49 8.07
N GLN A 557 -16.73 26.87 9.10
CA GLN A 557 -18.19 26.84 9.25
C GLN A 557 -18.85 26.27 7.98
N ILE A 558 -18.52 25.00 7.66
CA ILE A 558 -18.98 24.29 6.45
C ILE A 558 -20.49 24.35 6.37
N ASP A 559 -21.06 24.87 5.28
CA ASP A 559 -22.50 24.99 5.03
C ASP A 559 -22.92 24.60 3.60
N ARG A 560 -21.95 24.19 2.76
CA ARG A 560 -22.17 23.74 1.40
C ARG A 560 -21.11 22.71 0.98
N PHE A 561 -21.43 21.90 -0.03
CA PHE A 561 -20.53 20.85 -0.52
C PHE A 561 -19.19 21.38 -1.02
N SER A 562 -19.19 22.56 -1.68
CA SER A 562 -17.95 23.18 -2.17
C SER A 562 -16.96 23.55 -1.07
N ASP A 563 -17.42 23.83 0.15
CA ASP A 563 -16.53 24.08 1.28
C ASP A 563 -15.83 22.80 1.72
N LEU A 564 -16.54 21.65 1.70
CA LEU A 564 -15.97 20.35 2.00
C LEU A 564 -14.90 19.97 0.97
N VAL A 565 -15.17 20.22 -0.33
CA VAL A 565 -14.18 20.03 -1.41
C VAL A 565 -12.94 20.90 -1.17
N SER A 566 -13.15 22.17 -0.81
CA SER A 566 -12.05 23.12 -0.53
C SER A 566 -11.25 22.75 0.73
N LEU A 567 -11.92 22.31 1.78
CA LEU A 567 -11.26 21.88 3.03
C LEU A 567 -10.32 20.67 2.79
N ILE A 568 -10.79 19.65 2.06
CA ILE A 568 -9.97 18.47 1.72
C ILE A 568 -8.71 18.91 0.92
N ALA A 569 -8.84 19.89 0.06
CA ALA A 569 -7.72 20.42 -0.72
C ALA A 569 -6.76 21.27 0.11
N LEU A 570 -7.27 22.07 1.06
CA LEU A 570 -6.51 23.00 1.87
C LEU A 570 -5.77 22.34 3.03
N TYR A 571 -6.35 21.31 3.65
CA TYR A 571 -5.79 20.73 4.87
C TYR A 571 -4.56 19.85 4.59
N ARG A 572 -3.46 20.49 4.27
CA ARG A 572 -2.14 19.87 4.01
C ARG A 572 -1.04 20.86 4.39
N PRO A 573 0.18 20.38 4.73
CA PRO A 573 1.30 21.29 4.98
C PRO A 573 1.50 22.28 3.82
N GLY A 574 1.55 23.55 4.13
CA GLY A 574 1.61 24.67 3.18
C GLY A 574 0.25 25.32 2.93
N PRO A 575 -0.69 24.69 2.18
CA PRO A 575 -1.99 25.29 1.91
C PRO A 575 -2.85 25.56 3.14
N MET A 576 -2.66 24.82 4.23
CA MET A 576 -3.43 24.98 5.47
C MET A 576 -3.33 26.38 6.09
N ASP A 577 -2.27 27.11 5.80
CA ASP A 577 -2.09 28.51 6.25
C ASP A 577 -3.17 29.45 5.67
N ASN A 578 -3.82 29.06 4.58
CA ASN A 578 -4.90 29.85 3.96
C ASN A 578 -6.30 29.53 4.53
N ILE A 579 -6.45 28.56 5.42
CA ILE A 579 -7.76 28.14 5.96
C ILE A 579 -8.44 29.30 6.69
N GLU A 580 -7.69 30.08 7.46
CA GLU A 580 -8.24 31.20 8.20
C GLU A 580 -8.69 32.34 7.28
N SER A 581 -7.89 32.69 6.28
CA SER A 581 -8.26 33.71 5.27
C SER A 581 -9.47 33.23 4.45
N TYR A 582 -9.52 31.95 4.05
CA TYR A 582 -10.68 31.36 3.39
C TYR A 582 -11.95 31.52 4.25
N ALA A 583 -11.87 31.18 5.51
CA ALA A 583 -12.99 31.27 6.45
C ALA A 583 -13.46 32.72 6.66
N ARG A 584 -12.54 33.65 6.87
CA ARG A 584 -12.83 35.09 7.06
C ARG A 584 -13.47 35.71 5.81
N ARG A 585 -12.98 35.38 4.62
CA ARG A 585 -13.55 35.87 3.35
C ARG A 585 -14.92 35.29 3.08
N LYS A 586 -15.11 34.01 3.37
CA LYS A 586 -16.44 33.35 3.31
C LYS A 586 -17.47 34.03 4.22
N GLN A 587 -17.06 34.36 5.43
CA GLN A 587 -17.91 35.02 6.45
C GLN A 587 -18.08 36.52 6.25
N GLY A 588 -17.45 37.12 5.23
CA GLY A 588 -17.49 38.57 4.97
C GLY A 588 -16.65 39.40 5.92
N LEU A 589 -15.81 38.76 6.76
CA LEU A 589 -14.92 39.43 7.73
C LEU A 589 -13.62 39.95 7.08
N GLU A 590 -13.32 39.48 5.88
CA GLU A 590 -12.17 39.93 5.08
C GLU A 590 -12.65 40.14 3.63
N PRO A 591 -12.28 41.25 2.98
CA PRO A 591 -12.67 41.51 1.60
C PRO A 591 -12.04 40.49 0.65
N VAL A 592 -12.82 39.98 -0.29
CA VAL A 592 -12.32 39.08 -1.33
C VAL A 592 -11.56 39.92 -2.37
N THR A 593 -10.30 39.61 -2.53
CA THR A 593 -9.43 40.23 -3.52
C THR A 593 -9.09 39.28 -4.64
N TYR A 594 -9.01 39.76 -5.87
CA TYR A 594 -8.68 38.96 -7.04
C TYR A 594 -7.36 39.49 -7.65
N LEU A 595 -6.57 38.59 -8.21
CA LEU A 595 -5.32 38.94 -8.89
C LEU A 595 -5.57 39.84 -10.12
N ASP A 596 -6.72 39.59 -10.78
CA ASP A 596 -7.22 40.37 -11.90
C ASP A 596 -8.75 40.19 -11.98
N ASN A 597 -9.45 41.19 -12.50
CA ASN A 597 -10.93 41.14 -12.63
C ASN A 597 -11.42 40.03 -13.59
N GLN A 598 -10.65 39.73 -14.65
CA GLN A 598 -10.99 38.66 -15.57
C GLN A 598 -10.84 37.27 -14.94
N LEU A 599 -10.07 37.15 -13.85
CA LEU A 599 -9.89 35.90 -13.09
C LEU A 599 -10.98 35.70 -12.02
N LYS A 600 -11.87 36.66 -11.83
CA LYS A 600 -12.95 36.58 -10.84
C LYS A 600 -13.82 35.32 -11.05
N PRO A 601 -14.26 34.95 -12.26
CA PRO A 601 -15.07 33.73 -12.46
C PRO A 601 -14.34 32.44 -12.01
N ILE A 602 -13.01 32.39 -12.16
CA ILE A 602 -12.16 31.24 -11.81
C ILE A 602 -11.94 31.18 -10.29
N LEU A 603 -11.72 32.31 -9.64
CA LEU A 603 -11.31 32.38 -8.24
C LEU A 603 -12.45 32.68 -7.26
N ASN A 604 -13.62 33.10 -7.74
CA ASN A 604 -14.79 33.39 -6.90
C ASN A 604 -15.25 32.19 -6.07
N PRO A 605 -15.32 30.95 -6.61
CA PRO A 605 -15.69 29.76 -5.81
C PRO A 605 -14.76 29.49 -4.62
N THR A 606 -13.55 30.01 -4.64
CA THR A 606 -12.52 29.85 -3.59
C THR A 606 -12.15 31.16 -2.92
N PHE A 607 -13.02 32.16 -2.98
CA PHE A 607 -12.85 33.48 -2.34
C PHE A 607 -11.53 34.17 -2.70
N GLY A 608 -11.12 34.07 -3.96
CA GLY A 608 -9.89 34.70 -4.48
C GLY A 608 -8.60 33.93 -4.19
N ILE A 609 -8.66 32.77 -3.56
CA ILE A 609 -7.50 31.93 -3.23
C ILE A 609 -7.31 30.88 -4.34
N ILE A 610 -6.08 30.69 -4.82
CA ILE A 610 -5.73 29.60 -5.71
C ILE A 610 -5.60 28.32 -4.86
N ILE A 611 -6.49 27.36 -5.04
CA ILE A 611 -6.52 26.07 -4.32
C ILE A 611 -6.24 24.91 -5.26
N TYR A 612 -6.81 24.97 -6.48
CA TYR A 612 -6.81 23.84 -7.41
C TYR A 612 -5.82 24.01 -8.55
N GLN A 613 -5.30 22.91 -9.03
CA GLN A 613 -4.45 22.84 -10.23
C GLN A 613 -5.20 23.34 -11.47
N GLU A 614 -6.49 23.03 -11.56
CA GLU A 614 -7.40 23.44 -12.62
C GLU A 614 -7.50 24.97 -12.69
N GLN A 615 -7.49 25.68 -11.57
CA GLN A 615 -7.47 27.16 -11.54
C GLN A 615 -6.20 27.73 -12.17
N ILE A 616 -5.04 27.10 -11.92
CA ILE A 616 -3.79 27.50 -12.55
C ILE A 616 -3.87 27.35 -14.07
N MET A 617 -4.44 26.24 -14.54
CA MET A 617 -4.62 25.99 -15.97
C MET A 617 -5.59 27.02 -16.61
N GLN A 618 -6.70 27.31 -15.94
CA GLN A 618 -7.69 28.30 -16.39
C GLN A 618 -7.12 29.72 -16.38
N ILE A 619 -6.30 30.07 -15.39
CA ILE A 619 -5.60 31.37 -15.36
C ILE A 619 -4.65 31.48 -16.55
N ALA A 620 -3.85 30.45 -16.85
CA ALA A 620 -2.94 30.45 -17.99
C ALA A 620 -3.70 30.54 -19.33
N GLN A 621 -4.85 29.90 -19.45
CA GLN A 621 -5.72 29.99 -20.61
C GLN A 621 -6.30 31.42 -20.76
N THR A 622 -6.83 31.98 -19.69
CA THR A 622 -7.50 33.29 -19.73
C THR A 622 -6.50 34.43 -20.01
N MET A 623 -5.39 34.46 -19.26
CA MET A 623 -4.42 35.56 -19.38
C MET A 623 -3.43 35.38 -20.53
N ALA A 624 -2.89 34.16 -20.71
CA ALA A 624 -1.83 33.96 -21.71
C ALA A 624 -2.31 33.27 -23.00
N GLY A 625 -3.61 32.98 -23.13
CA GLY A 625 -4.17 32.32 -24.31
C GLY A 625 -3.67 30.88 -24.53
N PHE A 626 -3.19 30.22 -23.49
CA PHE A 626 -2.76 28.82 -23.59
C PHE A 626 -3.93 27.91 -23.91
N SER A 627 -3.73 26.90 -24.77
CA SER A 627 -4.64 25.76 -24.79
C SER A 627 -4.61 25.04 -23.44
N LEU A 628 -5.65 24.34 -23.06
CA LEU A 628 -5.68 23.58 -21.80
C LEU A 628 -4.56 22.52 -21.76
N ALA A 629 -4.19 21.93 -22.90
CA ALA A 629 -3.07 21.02 -23.01
C ALA A 629 -1.74 21.71 -22.63
N LYS A 630 -1.45 22.88 -23.22
CA LYS A 630 -0.26 23.68 -22.88
C LYS A 630 -0.30 24.18 -21.44
N ALA A 631 -1.48 24.50 -20.91
CA ALA A 631 -1.66 24.92 -19.54
C ALA A 631 -1.37 23.80 -18.53
N ASP A 632 -1.66 22.54 -18.87
CA ASP A 632 -1.27 21.39 -18.03
C ASP A 632 0.25 21.19 -18.04
N ASP A 633 0.91 21.31 -19.19
CA ASP A 633 2.38 21.24 -19.29
C ASP A 633 3.04 22.36 -18.45
N PHE A 634 2.50 23.57 -18.52
CA PHE A 634 2.91 24.71 -17.69
C PHE A 634 2.81 24.39 -16.19
N ARG A 635 1.66 23.93 -15.74
CA ARG A 635 1.45 23.53 -14.35
C ARG A 635 2.43 22.42 -13.92
N ARG A 636 2.68 21.42 -14.79
CA ARG A 636 3.60 20.29 -14.48
C ARG A 636 5.05 20.74 -14.38
N ALA A 637 5.51 21.59 -15.28
CA ALA A 637 6.86 22.12 -15.25
C ALA A 637 7.16 22.81 -13.93
N ILE A 638 6.21 23.62 -13.45
CA ILE A 638 6.34 24.28 -12.16
C ILE A 638 6.37 23.25 -11.01
N SER A 639 5.46 22.26 -11.00
CA SER A 639 5.40 21.26 -9.93
C SER A 639 6.62 20.34 -9.89
N LYS A 640 7.28 20.08 -11.03
CA LYS A 640 8.50 19.25 -11.11
C LYS A 640 9.78 20.03 -10.88
N LYS A 641 9.72 21.36 -10.81
CA LYS A 641 10.89 22.25 -10.70
C LYS A 641 11.90 22.04 -11.82
N ASP A 642 11.39 21.76 -13.03
CA ASP A 642 12.20 21.65 -14.23
C ASP A 642 12.57 23.06 -14.71
N ASN A 643 13.76 23.50 -14.30
CA ASN A 643 14.21 24.88 -14.50
C ASN A 643 14.27 25.30 -15.97
N GLU A 644 14.66 24.43 -16.89
CA GLU A 644 14.79 24.75 -18.31
C GLU A 644 13.41 24.91 -18.95
N THR A 645 12.54 23.93 -18.78
CA THR A 645 11.15 23.99 -19.26
C THR A 645 10.37 25.12 -18.62
N MET A 646 10.61 25.38 -17.33
CA MET A 646 9.94 26.42 -16.58
C MET A 646 10.29 27.85 -17.08
N LEU A 647 11.56 28.10 -17.46
CA LEU A 647 11.98 29.37 -18.03
C LEU A 647 11.33 29.62 -19.39
N ALA A 648 11.30 28.61 -20.27
CA ALA A 648 10.68 28.73 -21.58
C ALA A 648 9.16 28.99 -21.47
N LEU A 649 8.48 28.27 -20.57
CA LEU A 649 7.05 28.45 -20.34
C LEU A 649 6.71 29.78 -19.64
N LYS A 650 7.59 30.29 -18.76
CA LYS A 650 7.46 31.62 -18.17
C LYS A 650 7.44 32.69 -19.27
N GLN A 651 8.44 32.66 -20.15
CA GLN A 651 8.50 33.62 -21.26
C GLN A 651 7.26 33.53 -22.14
N SER A 652 6.87 32.32 -22.53
CA SER A 652 5.64 32.09 -23.30
C SER A 652 4.37 32.62 -22.60
N PHE A 653 4.28 32.52 -21.26
CA PHE A 653 3.16 33.06 -20.49
C PHE A 653 3.15 34.59 -20.53
N LEU A 654 4.30 35.23 -20.35
CA LEU A 654 4.43 36.67 -20.37
C LEU A 654 4.10 37.23 -21.76
N ASP A 655 4.65 36.65 -22.82
CA ASP A 655 4.40 37.05 -24.20
C ASP A 655 2.91 36.88 -24.57
N GLY A 656 2.31 35.79 -24.19
CA GLY A 656 0.89 35.54 -24.38
C GLY A 656 0.00 36.55 -23.66
N ALA A 657 0.34 36.87 -22.41
CA ALA A 657 -0.39 37.86 -21.63
C ALA A 657 -0.28 39.26 -22.25
N VAL A 658 0.93 39.68 -22.67
CA VAL A 658 1.13 40.95 -23.34
C VAL A 658 0.35 41.01 -24.67
N SER A 659 0.30 39.92 -25.44
CA SER A 659 -0.48 39.86 -26.68
C SER A 659 -1.99 40.01 -26.46
N LYS A 660 -2.48 39.66 -25.24
CA LYS A 660 -3.87 39.85 -24.81
C LYS A 660 -4.12 41.23 -24.15
N GLY A 661 -3.13 42.10 -24.15
CA GLY A 661 -3.26 43.51 -23.68
C GLY A 661 -2.92 43.69 -22.19
N TYR A 662 -2.36 42.71 -21.51
CA TYR A 662 -1.90 42.91 -20.13
C TYR A 662 -0.53 43.59 -20.09
N LYS A 663 -0.30 44.42 -19.08
CA LYS A 663 1.02 44.97 -18.81
C LYS A 663 1.97 43.87 -18.35
N SER A 664 3.22 43.92 -18.82
CA SER A 664 4.26 42.94 -18.51
C SER A 664 4.46 42.76 -16.99
N ASP A 665 4.51 43.86 -16.22
CA ASP A 665 4.69 43.82 -14.76
C ASP A 665 3.50 43.14 -14.07
N HIS A 666 2.28 43.38 -14.54
CA HIS A 666 1.09 42.74 -14.01
C HIS A 666 1.09 41.26 -14.32
N ALA A 667 1.40 40.85 -15.56
CA ALA A 667 1.54 39.44 -15.94
C ALA A 667 2.62 38.70 -15.12
N LEU A 668 3.76 39.39 -14.87
CA LEU A 668 4.83 38.85 -14.02
C LEU A 668 4.37 38.69 -12.56
N SER A 669 3.61 39.67 -12.03
CA SER A 669 3.04 39.57 -10.69
C SER A 669 2.11 38.36 -10.55
N VAL A 670 1.21 38.12 -11.52
CA VAL A 670 0.32 36.94 -11.54
C VAL A 670 1.12 35.66 -11.70
N TYR A 671 2.12 35.62 -12.59
CA TYR A 671 3.02 34.46 -12.73
C TYR A 671 3.70 34.12 -11.40
N ASN A 672 4.25 35.10 -10.69
CA ASN A 672 4.90 34.87 -9.39
C ASN A 672 3.91 34.36 -8.32
N HIS A 673 2.64 34.80 -8.38
CA HIS A 673 1.59 34.25 -7.55
C HIS A 673 1.30 32.79 -7.89
N ILE A 674 1.18 32.46 -9.18
CA ILE A 674 1.02 31.06 -9.63
C ILE A 674 2.19 30.21 -9.14
N LEU A 675 3.43 30.69 -9.29
CA LEU A 675 4.63 29.98 -8.86
C LEU A 675 4.61 29.65 -7.36
N LYS A 676 4.15 30.59 -6.52
CA LYS A 676 4.02 30.39 -5.07
C LYS A 676 3.02 29.29 -4.71
N PHE A 677 1.93 29.16 -5.48
CA PHE A 677 0.84 28.21 -5.19
C PHE A 677 0.92 26.93 -6.02
N ALA A 678 1.73 26.86 -7.06
CA ALA A 678 1.78 25.71 -7.95
C ALA A 678 2.38 24.45 -7.30
N ASP A 679 3.29 24.59 -6.33
CA ASP A 679 3.77 23.48 -5.50
C ASP A 679 2.66 22.89 -4.61
N TYR A 680 1.60 23.66 -4.36
CA TYR A 680 0.53 23.36 -3.41
C TYR A 680 -0.84 23.15 -4.05
N GLY A 681 -0.98 23.37 -5.37
CA GLY A 681 -2.23 23.16 -6.07
C GLY A 681 -2.74 21.72 -5.94
N PHE A 682 -4.02 21.54 -5.58
CA PHE A 682 -4.63 20.23 -5.45
C PHE A 682 -5.42 19.83 -6.71
N ASN A 683 -5.51 18.56 -7.00
CA ASN A 683 -6.38 18.06 -8.07
C ASN A 683 -7.84 18.19 -7.64
N LYS A 684 -8.61 19.07 -8.31
CA LYS A 684 -10.03 19.31 -7.99
C LYS A 684 -10.87 18.05 -8.17
N SER A 685 -10.61 17.29 -9.25
CA SER A 685 -11.34 16.05 -9.54
C SER A 685 -11.22 15.04 -8.38
N HIS A 686 -10.01 14.87 -7.84
CA HIS A 686 -9.77 14.03 -6.67
C HIS A 686 -10.51 14.55 -5.42
N SER A 687 -10.46 15.86 -5.19
CA SER A 687 -11.13 16.48 -4.04
C SER A 687 -12.64 16.33 -4.10
N VAL A 688 -13.25 16.52 -5.27
CA VAL A 688 -14.72 16.35 -5.47
C VAL A 688 -15.12 14.89 -5.19
N ALA A 689 -14.41 13.92 -5.76
CA ALA A 689 -14.73 12.50 -5.58
C ALA A 689 -14.64 12.09 -4.10
N TYR A 690 -13.58 12.51 -3.41
CA TYR A 690 -13.39 12.19 -2.00
C TYR A 690 -14.34 12.96 -1.08
N ALA A 691 -14.69 14.20 -1.42
CA ALA A 691 -15.72 14.96 -0.73
C ALA A 691 -17.11 14.28 -0.87
N THR A 692 -17.40 13.71 -2.04
CA THR A 692 -18.65 12.94 -2.24
C THR A 692 -18.72 11.74 -1.31
N LEU A 693 -17.65 10.94 -1.24
CA LEU A 693 -17.59 9.80 -0.32
C LEU A 693 -17.72 10.24 1.14
N THR A 694 -17.02 11.30 1.51
CA THR A 694 -17.08 11.88 2.87
C THR A 694 -18.50 12.36 3.20
N TYR A 695 -19.14 13.02 2.26
CA TYR A 695 -20.50 13.53 2.43
C TYR A 695 -21.52 12.38 2.55
N GLN A 696 -21.40 11.33 1.75
CA GLN A 696 -22.22 10.12 1.86
C GLN A 696 -22.10 9.49 3.25
N MET A 697 -20.88 9.39 3.79
CA MET A 697 -20.66 8.91 5.15
C MET A 697 -21.25 9.85 6.21
N ALA A 698 -21.13 11.17 6.02
CA ALA A 698 -21.75 12.16 6.92
C ALA A 698 -23.27 12.09 6.88
N TYR A 699 -23.86 11.86 5.71
CA TYR A 699 -25.30 11.65 5.55
C TYR A 699 -25.78 10.39 6.32
N LEU A 700 -25.11 9.25 6.11
CA LEU A 700 -25.40 8.02 6.86
C LEU A 700 -25.28 8.24 8.37
N LYS A 701 -24.25 8.95 8.82
CA LYS A 701 -24.03 9.26 10.24
C LYS A 701 -25.12 10.20 10.79
N THR A 702 -25.63 11.13 9.98
CA THR A 702 -26.66 12.09 10.39
C THR A 702 -28.02 11.42 10.55
N TYR A 703 -28.42 10.62 9.59
CA TYR A 703 -29.77 10.06 9.51
C TYR A 703 -29.89 8.64 10.08
N HIS A 704 -28.77 7.88 10.09
CA HIS A 704 -28.70 6.49 10.53
C HIS A 704 -27.49 6.23 11.41
N PRO A 705 -27.32 6.99 12.52
CA PRO A 705 -26.10 6.93 13.32
C PRO A 705 -25.88 5.55 13.97
N ASP A 706 -26.93 4.82 14.35
CA ASP A 706 -26.86 3.46 14.87
C ASP A 706 -26.26 2.47 13.84
N ALA A 707 -26.76 2.45 12.61
CA ALA A 707 -26.25 1.63 11.53
C ALA A 707 -24.80 2.03 11.14
N PHE A 708 -24.51 3.33 11.14
CA PHE A 708 -23.19 3.86 10.84
C PHE A 708 -22.15 3.39 11.88
N TYR A 709 -22.45 3.55 13.17
CA TYR A 709 -21.52 3.14 14.24
C TYR A 709 -21.39 1.63 14.38
N ALA A 710 -22.48 0.86 14.21
CA ALA A 710 -22.38 -0.60 14.13
C ALA A 710 -21.42 -1.04 13.03
N SER A 711 -21.47 -0.40 11.86
CA SER A 711 -20.60 -0.72 10.71
C SER A 711 -19.14 -0.34 10.97
N ILE A 712 -18.88 0.80 11.62
CA ILE A 712 -17.53 1.21 12.02
C ILE A 712 -16.94 0.23 13.03
N LEU A 713 -17.70 -0.10 14.07
CA LEU A 713 -17.25 -1.00 15.12
C LEU A 713 -16.99 -2.41 14.57
N ASN A 714 -17.80 -2.91 13.65
CA ASN A 714 -17.58 -4.17 12.95
C ASN A 714 -16.29 -4.17 12.12
N SER A 715 -15.91 -3.02 11.60
CA SER A 715 -14.67 -2.84 10.84
C SER A 715 -13.46 -2.49 11.73
N SER A 716 -13.61 -2.36 13.05
CA SER A 716 -12.59 -1.79 13.95
C SER A 716 -11.57 -2.78 14.48
N ALA A 717 -11.58 -4.03 14.03
CA ALA A 717 -10.56 -5.01 14.41
C ALA A 717 -9.14 -4.45 14.11
N GLY A 718 -8.29 -4.38 15.15
CA GLY A 718 -6.95 -3.80 15.06
C GLY A 718 -6.88 -2.27 15.08
N THR A 719 -7.98 -1.57 15.40
CA THR A 719 -7.99 -0.11 15.60
C THR A 719 -7.32 0.24 16.93
N SER A 720 -6.62 1.40 16.99
CA SER A 720 -5.99 1.87 18.22
C SER A 720 -7.03 2.24 19.29
N ASP A 721 -6.67 2.02 20.58
CA ASP A 721 -7.52 2.36 21.73
C ASP A 721 -7.99 3.81 21.71
N THR A 722 -7.16 4.74 21.25
CA THR A 722 -7.50 6.16 21.13
C THR A 722 -8.66 6.41 20.17
N LYS A 723 -8.68 5.72 19.01
CA LYS A 723 -9.80 5.85 18.06
C LYS A 723 -11.07 5.22 18.60
N LEU A 724 -10.94 4.08 19.25
CA LEU A 724 -12.08 3.38 19.85
C LEU A 724 -12.75 4.25 20.94
N MET A 725 -11.94 4.90 21.80
CA MET A 725 -12.45 5.87 22.78
C MET A 725 -13.18 7.05 22.11
N GLY A 726 -12.65 7.56 21.00
CA GLY A 726 -13.32 8.60 20.22
C GLY A 726 -14.70 8.19 19.71
N TYR A 727 -14.86 6.95 19.24
CA TYR A 727 -16.18 6.42 18.84
C TYR A 727 -17.13 6.31 20.04
N MET A 728 -16.64 5.85 21.20
CA MET A 728 -17.45 5.76 22.42
C MET A 728 -17.94 7.13 22.90
N ASP A 729 -17.09 8.15 22.84
CA ASP A 729 -17.46 9.52 23.25
C ASP A 729 -18.53 10.11 22.33
N GLU A 730 -18.43 9.86 21.01
CA GLU A 730 -19.46 10.31 20.08
C GLU A 730 -20.77 9.54 20.23
N LEU A 731 -20.74 8.22 20.46
CA LEU A 731 -21.94 7.42 20.77
C LEU A 731 -22.68 7.97 22.01
N ARG A 732 -21.94 8.32 23.06
CA ARG A 732 -22.53 8.96 24.26
C ARG A 732 -23.16 10.32 23.93
N THR A 733 -22.48 11.13 23.12
CA THR A 733 -22.98 12.45 22.68
C THR A 733 -24.26 12.30 21.87
N LEU A 734 -24.33 11.30 21.00
CA LEU A 734 -25.50 10.97 20.19
C LEU A 734 -26.58 10.18 20.95
N LYS A 735 -26.35 9.87 22.24
CA LYS A 735 -27.24 9.09 23.11
C LYS A 735 -27.54 7.67 22.59
N ILE A 736 -26.64 7.09 21.81
CA ILE A 736 -26.72 5.70 21.36
C ILE A 736 -26.10 4.81 22.44
N LYS A 737 -26.89 3.88 22.95
CA LYS A 737 -26.43 2.95 23.98
C LYS A 737 -25.68 1.79 23.35
N LEU A 738 -24.54 1.45 23.90
CA LEU A 738 -23.80 0.24 23.58
C LEU A 738 -24.03 -0.76 24.70
N MET A 739 -24.54 -1.94 24.34
CA MET A 739 -24.94 -3.01 25.27
C MET A 739 -23.94 -4.16 25.24
N PRO A 740 -23.73 -4.86 26.36
CA PRO A 740 -22.95 -6.09 26.40
C PRO A 740 -23.43 -7.14 25.38
N PRO A 741 -22.60 -8.10 25.03
CA PRO A 741 -23.02 -9.25 24.22
C PRO A 741 -24.14 -10.00 24.92
N ASN A 742 -25.00 -10.68 24.17
CA ASN A 742 -26.12 -11.43 24.73
C ASN A 742 -26.12 -12.85 24.14
N ILE A 743 -26.07 -13.86 25.00
CA ILE A 743 -26.06 -15.27 24.58
C ILE A 743 -27.37 -15.71 23.93
N GLN A 744 -28.48 -15.03 24.19
CA GLN A 744 -29.79 -15.29 23.56
C GLN A 744 -29.85 -14.73 22.13
N THR A 745 -28.99 -13.76 21.78
CA THR A 745 -28.85 -13.19 20.44
C THR A 745 -27.39 -13.24 20.02
N PRO A 746 -26.78 -14.43 19.94
CA PRO A 746 -25.37 -14.57 19.63
C PRO A 746 -25.07 -14.02 18.22
N SER A 747 -24.10 -13.15 18.13
CA SER A 747 -23.73 -12.50 16.86
C SER A 747 -22.23 -12.48 16.66
N THR A 748 -21.80 -12.50 15.39
CA THR A 748 -20.41 -12.27 14.99
C THR A 748 -20.12 -10.80 14.72
N GLN A 749 -21.16 -9.95 14.68
CA GLN A 749 -21.08 -8.53 14.36
C GLN A 749 -21.97 -7.74 15.33
N PHE A 750 -21.69 -6.43 15.52
CA PHE A 750 -22.59 -5.54 16.22
C PHE A 750 -23.95 -5.53 15.53
N ILE A 751 -25.00 -5.74 16.28
CA ILE A 751 -26.38 -5.70 15.82
C ILE A 751 -27.14 -4.53 16.44
N ILE A 752 -28.13 -4.06 15.71
CA ILE A 752 -28.99 -2.95 16.15
C ILE A 752 -30.30 -3.54 16.62
N GLN A 753 -30.68 -3.21 17.85
CA GLN A 753 -31.96 -3.55 18.41
C GLN A 753 -32.48 -2.37 19.22
N ASP A 754 -33.72 -1.88 18.92
CA ASP A 754 -34.35 -0.76 19.63
C ASP A 754 -33.46 0.48 19.76
N HIS A 755 -32.78 0.88 18.68
CA HIS A 755 -31.80 1.97 18.65
C HIS A 755 -30.61 1.82 19.61
N GLN A 756 -30.31 0.58 20.00
CA GLN A 756 -29.14 0.24 20.80
C GLN A 756 -28.20 -0.66 20.01
N LEU A 757 -26.93 -0.56 20.26
CA LEU A 757 -25.91 -1.43 19.67
C LEU A 757 -25.60 -2.57 20.64
N ILE A 758 -25.79 -3.82 20.23
CA ILE A 758 -25.41 -5.00 21.02
C ILE A 758 -24.07 -5.50 20.50
N ALA A 759 -23.11 -5.64 21.41
CA ALA A 759 -21.78 -6.12 21.07
C ALA A 759 -21.80 -7.60 20.65
N PRO A 760 -20.98 -8.02 19.68
CA PRO A 760 -20.88 -9.40 19.24
C PRO A 760 -20.08 -10.26 20.23
N LEU A 761 -20.33 -11.57 20.24
CA LEU A 761 -19.50 -12.51 21.00
C LEU A 761 -18.06 -12.60 20.51
N THR A 762 -17.81 -12.27 19.25
CA THR A 762 -16.46 -12.22 18.64
C THR A 762 -15.60 -11.08 19.18
N LEU A 763 -16.16 -10.12 19.91
CA LEU A 763 -15.42 -9.08 20.61
C LEU A 763 -14.57 -9.66 21.75
N LEU A 764 -14.97 -10.80 22.31
CA LEU A 764 -14.34 -11.43 23.44
C LEU A 764 -13.05 -12.14 23.05
N LYS A 765 -11.99 -11.92 23.81
CA LYS A 765 -10.72 -12.62 23.61
C LYS A 765 -10.90 -14.13 23.68
N GLY A 766 -10.43 -14.83 22.64
CA GLY A 766 -10.49 -16.28 22.52
C GLY A 766 -11.78 -16.84 21.89
N ILE A 767 -12.78 -16.00 21.60
CA ILE A 767 -14.01 -16.44 20.93
C ILE A 767 -13.94 -16.13 19.44
N HIS A 768 -13.79 -17.17 18.62
CA HIS A 768 -13.67 -17.08 17.17
C HIS A 768 -15.04 -17.15 16.46
N PRO A 769 -15.17 -16.57 15.25
CA PRO A 769 -16.44 -16.56 14.51
C PRO A 769 -17.08 -17.94 14.32
N GLU A 770 -16.27 -18.98 14.10
CA GLU A 770 -16.76 -20.35 13.93
C GLU A 770 -17.48 -20.88 15.16
N LEU A 771 -16.97 -20.55 16.36
CA LEU A 771 -17.62 -20.93 17.63
C LEU A 771 -18.96 -20.20 17.77
N VAL A 772 -19.00 -18.90 17.46
CA VAL A 772 -20.25 -18.13 17.50
C VAL A 772 -21.30 -18.69 16.54
N LEU A 773 -20.90 -19.07 15.33
CA LEU A 773 -21.81 -19.69 14.36
C LEU A 773 -22.36 -21.05 14.87
N ARG A 774 -21.57 -21.82 15.60
CA ARG A 774 -22.03 -23.06 16.25
C ARG A 774 -23.01 -22.75 17.38
N ILE A 775 -22.73 -21.74 18.21
CA ILE A 775 -23.66 -21.28 19.26
C ILE A 775 -24.99 -20.83 18.64
N GLN A 776 -24.95 -20.08 17.53
CA GLN A 776 -26.17 -19.66 16.81
C GLN A 776 -27.03 -20.86 16.39
N LYS A 777 -26.42 -21.92 15.85
CA LYS A 777 -27.14 -23.15 15.44
C LYS A 777 -27.84 -23.79 16.61
N VAL A 778 -27.23 -23.89 17.77
CA VAL A 778 -27.85 -24.43 19.00
C VAL A 778 -28.98 -23.53 19.48
N ARG A 779 -28.77 -22.21 19.43
CA ARG A 779 -29.78 -21.23 19.84
C ARG A 779 -31.04 -21.26 18.93
N LEU A 780 -30.90 -21.59 17.64
CA LEU A 780 -32.04 -21.79 16.72
C LEU A 780 -32.95 -22.95 17.12
N GLN A 781 -32.48 -23.92 17.88
CA GLN A 781 -33.29 -25.02 18.42
C GLN A 781 -34.25 -24.59 19.55
N GLY A 782 -34.11 -23.35 20.05
CA GLY A 782 -34.91 -22.74 21.09
C GLY A 782 -34.08 -21.86 22.02
N PRO A 783 -34.70 -20.92 22.75
CA PRO A 783 -33.99 -20.09 23.71
C PRO A 783 -33.33 -20.90 24.80
N PHE A 784 -32.24 -20.39 25.38
CA PHE A 784 -31.66 -20.97 26.57
C PHE A 784 -32.56 -20.64 27.78
N ALA A 785 -33.00 -21.67 28.52
CA ALA A 785 -33.94 -21.48 29.61
C ALA A 785 -33.28 -20.83 30.85
N ASP A 786 -32.08 -21.28 31.15
CA ASP A 786 -31.27 -20.77 32.25
C ASP A 786 -29.77 -20.97 31.99
N PHE A 787 -28.93 -20.58 32.94
CA PHE A 787 -27.48 -20.72 32.82
C PHE A 787 -27.02 -22.17 32.68
N PHE A 788 -27.60 -23.10 33.41
CA PHE A 788 -27.26 -24.52 33.35
C PHE A 788 -27.67 -25.15 32.01
N ASP A 789 -28.87 -24.84 31.51
CA ASP A 789 -29.32 -25.27 30.19
C ASP A 789 -28.36 -24.77 29.08
N CYS A 790 -27.96 -23.49 29.18
CA CYS A 790 -27.02 -22.93 28.23
C CYS A 790 -25.67 -23.65 28.24
N VAL A 791 -25.07 -23.84 29.41
CA VAL A 791 -23.77 -24.55 29.51
C VAL A 791 -23.89 -25.99 29.03
N THR A 792 -24.98 -26.70 29.34
CA THR A 792 -25.23 -28.07 28.94
C THR A 792 -25.38 -28.20 27.42
N ARG A 793 -26.15 -27.33 26.77
CA ARG A 793 -26.39 -27.34 25.33
C ARG A 793 -25.15 -26.92 24.53
N LEU A 794 -24.27 -26.12 25.12
CA LEU A 794 -23.03 -25.68 24.49
C LEU A 794 -21.86 -26.63 24.74
N TYR A 795 -21.96 -27.55 25.71
CA TYR A 795 -20.91 -28.50 26.08
C TYR A 795 -20.41 -29.35 24.90
N PRO A 796 -21.30 -29.94 24.03
CA PRO A 796 -20.89 -30.73 22.89
C PRO A 796 -20.14 -29.95 21.80
N LEU A 797 -20.11 -28.63 21.90
CA LEU A 797 -19.44 -27.75 20.93
C LEU A 797 -18.00 -27.40 21.35
N ASP A 798 -17.45 -28.05 22.35
CA ASP A 798 -16.13 -27.74 22.95
C ASP A 798 -16.02 -26.31 23.47
N VAL A 799 -17.14 -25.75 23.98
CA VAL A 799 -17.12 -24.46 24.66
C VAL A 799 -16.47 -24.67 26.02
N THR A 800 -15.22 -24.27 26.16
CA THR A 800 -14.39 -24.53 27.34
C THR A 800 -14.80 -23.67 28.54
N LEU A 801 -14.33 -24.06 29.73
CA LEU A 801 -14.48 -23.29 30.95
C LEU A 801 -13.99 -21.84 30.78
N GLN A 802 -12.89 -21.64 30.05
CA GLN A 802 -12.35 -20.31 29.74
C GLN A 802 -13.30 -19.49 28.86
N HIS A 803 -13.92 -20.11 27.85
CA HIS A 803 -14.90 -19.45 27.01
C HIS A 803 -16.12 -18.99 27.82
N HIS A 804 -16.66 -19.87 28.68
CA HIS A 804 -17.77 -19.50 29.56
C HIS A 804 -17.39 -18.40 30.58
N SER A 805 -16.16 -18.43 31.12
CA SER A 805 -15.67 -17.37 32.00
C SER A 805 -15.65 -16.02 31.24
N SER A 806 -15.12 -15.99 30.01
CA SER A 806 -15.12 -14.78 29.20
C SER A 806 -16.53 -14.27 28.88
N LEU A 807 -17.49 -15.19 28.63
CA LEU A 807 -18.91 -14.83 28.40
C LEU A 807 -19.57 -14.23 29.64
N ILE A 808 -19.28 -14.78 30.86
CA ILE A 808 -19.77 -14.21 32.13
C ILE A 808 -19.16 -12.83 32.35
N ASP A 809 -17.85 -12.71 32.21
CA ASP A 809 -17.11 -11.48 32.48
C ASP A 809 -17.52 -10.34 31.53
N ALA A 810 -17.86 -10.65 30.29
CA ALA A 810 -18.39 -9.69 29.30
C ALA A 810 -19.87 -9.35 29.49
N GLY A 811 -20.59 -10.04 30.40
CA GLY A 811 -22.03 -9.82 30.62
C GLY A 811 -22.94 -10.55 29.61
N ALA A 812 -22.42 -11.49 28.84
CA ALA A 812 -23.25 -12.23 27.87
C ALA A 812 -24.36 -13.08 28.51
N TYR A 813 -24.20 -13.41 29.78
CA TYR A 813 -25.16 -14.17 30.58
C TYR A 813 -26.04 -13.30 31.52
N ASP A 814 -25.90 -11.97 31.51
CA ASP A 814 -26.70 -11.05 32.33
C ASP A 814 -28.20 -11.20 32.02
N VAL A 815 -28.55 -11.70 30.84
CA VAL A 815 -29.93 -12.02 30.42
C VAL A 815 -30.63 -13.03 31.33
N PHE A 816 -29.90 -13.83 32.10
CA PHE A 816 -30.47 -14.77 33.07
C PHE A 816 -30.80 -14.13 34.41
N GLY A 817 -30.50 -12.84 34.60
CA GLY A 817 -30.88 -12.08 35.81
C GLY A 817 -30.12 -12.47 37.08
N LEU A 818 -28.96 -13.12 36.93
CA LEU A 818 -28.12 -13.58 38.06
C LEU A 818 -26.86 -12.72 38.16
N PRO A 819 -26.35 -12.50 39.42
CA PRO A 819 -25.08 -11.80 39.62
C PRO A 819 -23.93 -12.52 38.89
N ARG A 820 -23.04 -11.77 38.25
CA ARG A 820 -21.86 -12.35 37.57
C ARG A 820 -20.95 -13.13 38.51
N ALA A 821 -20.86 -12.72 39.79
CA ALA A 821 -20.12 -13.44 40.82
C ALA A 821 -20.74 -14.84 41.08
N THR A 822 -22.06 -14.94 41.17
CA THR A 822 -22.80 -16.20 41.31
C THR A 822 -22.58 -17.10 40.10
N LEU A 823 -22.63 -16.55 38.89
CA LEU A 823 -22.36 -17.32 37.63
C LEU A 823 -20.94 -17.88 37.62
N ARG A 824 -19.94 -17.08 38.01
CA ARG A 824 -18.52 -17.53 38.10
C ARG A 824 -18.36 -18.63 39.14
N ALA A 825 -18.91 -18.47 40.33
CA ALA A 825 -18.83 -19.45 41.40
C ALA A 825 -19.52 -20.77 41.01
N SER A 826 -20.60 -20.69 40.23
CA SER A 826 -21.38 -21.85 39.80
C SER A 826 -20.86 -22.52 38.54
N LEU A 827 -19.91 -21.91 37.81
CA LEU A 827 -19.47 -22.37 36.47
C LEU A 827 -18.91 -23.80 36.51
N GLN A 828 -18.08 -24.14 37.47
CA GLN A 828 -17.53 -25.50 37.59
C GLN A 828 -18.65 -26.53 37.84
N ASN A 829 -19.67 -26.17 38.62
CA ASN A 829 -20.82 -27.03 38.85
C ASN A 829 -21.66 -27.21 37.58
N ALA A 830 -21.86 -26.13 36.80
CA ALA A 830 -22.54 -26.17 35.51
C ALA A 830 -21.80 -27.04 34.48
N MET A 831 -20.49 -26.96 34.42
CA MET A 831 -19.66 -27.78 33.52
C MET A 831 -19.68 -29.27 33.93
N LYS A 832 -19.64 -29.58 35.27
CA LYS A 832 -19.79 -30.95 35.74
C LYS A 832 -21.17 -31.51 35.39
N ASN A 833 -22.22 -30.73 35.58
CA ASN A 833 -23.58 -31.11 35.23
C ASN A 833 -23.72 -31.40 33.73
N ALA A 834 -23.14 -30.52 32.90
CA ALA A 834 -23.11 -30.70 31.42
C ALA A 834 -22.37 -31.98 31.03
N ALA A 835 -21.23 -32.28 31.63
CA ALA A 835 -20.46 -33.51 31.37
C ALA A 835 -21.26 -34.75 31.72
N ILE A 836 -21.94 -34.75 32.90
CA ILE A 836 -22.80 -35.86 33.30
C ILE A 836 -23.94 -36.05 32.30
N GLN A 837 -24.65 -35.00 31.95
CA GLN A 837 -25.78 -35.04 31.02
C GLN A 837 -25.34 -35.46 29.59
N SER A 838 -24.17 -35.04 29.10
CA SER A 838 -23.66 -35.41 27.81
C SER A 838 -23.32 -36.90 27.73
N THR A 839 -22.88 -37.54 28.82
CA THR A 839 -22.59 -38.95 28.88
C THR A 839 -23.87 -39.81 28.77
N PHE A 840 -24.99 -39.25 29.14
CA PHE A 840 -26.31 -39.97 29.06
C PHE A 840 -27.05 -39.72 27.73
N LEU A 841 -26.60 -38.77 26.91
CA LEU A 841 -27.15 -38.48 25.58
C LEU A 841 -26.52 -39.33 24.48
N ASP A 842 -25.51 -40.16 24.77
CA ASP A 842 -24.94 -41.10 23.82
C ASP A 842 -25.97 -42.21 23.55
N GLU A 843 -26.54 -42.28 22.32
CA GLU A 843 -27.68 -43.07 21.90
C GLU A 843 -27.51 -44.61 22.12
N GLN A 844 -26.36 -45.05 22.55
CA GLN A 844 -26.06 -46.49 22.77
C GLN A 844 -26.31 -46.98 24.19
N THR A 845 -26.54 -46.13 25.18
CA THR A 845 -26.61 -46.57 26.59
C THR A 845 -27.98 -46.48 27.24
N GLY A 846 -29.03 -45.98 26.59
CA GLY A 846 -30.45 -46.16 26.93
C GLY A 846 -30.90 -45.94 28.39
N LEU A 847 -30.26 -45.10 29.18
CA LEU A 847 -30.51 -44.90 30.59
C LEU A 847 -30.99 -43.50 30.94
N LEU A 848 -32.24 -43.39 31.36
CA LEU A 848 -32.97 -42.31 32.05
C LEU A 848 -33.08 -40.93 31.32
N PRO A 849 -34.25 -40.34 31.27
CA PRO A 849 -34.47 -39.00 30.70
C PRO A 849 -33.76 -37.93 31.54
N PRO A 850 -33.28 -36.84 30.91
CA PRO A 850 -32.50 -35.77 31.54
C PRO A 850 -33.20 -35.07 32.72
N THR A 851 -34.48 -35.16 32.80
CA THR A 851 -35.35 -34.59 33.85
C THR A 851 -35.24 -35.24 35.24
N SER A 852 -34.60 -36.40 35.32
CA SER A 852 -34.50 -37.18 36.56
C SER A 852 -33.17 -37.07 37.31
N LEU A 853 -32.14 -36.36 36.70
CA LEU A 853 -30.86 -36.17 37.37
C LEU A 853 -30.88 -35.01 38.38
N PRO A 854 -30.31 -35.20 39.59
CA PRO A 854 -30.23 -34.11 40.55
C PRO A 854 -29.41 -32.95 40.01
N LYS A 855 -29.99 -31.74 39.94
CA LYS A 855 -29.25 -30.52 39.58
C LYS A 855 -28.24 -30.19 40.66
N ILE A 856 -26.98 -30.03 40.30
CA ILE A 856 -25.95 -29.54 41.19
C ILE A 856 -26.33 -28.08 41.53
N PRO A 857 -26.38 -27.70 42.82
CA PRO A 857 -26.87 -26.37 43.23
C PRO A 857 -25.96 -25.24 42.76
N MET A 858 -26.55 -24.10 42.52
CA MET A 858 -25.81 -22.87 42.33
C MET A 858 -25.08 -22.41 43.59
N VAL A 859 -23.96 -21.75 43.43
CA VAL A 859 -23.19 -21.15 44.52
C VAL A 859 -23.46 -19.66 44.50
N GLU A 860 -24.22 -19.18 45.49
CA GLU A 860 -24.50 -17.75 45.61
C GLU A 860 -23.25 -16.97 45.98
N ALA A 861 -23.03 -15.85 45.29
CA ALA A 861 -21.95 -14.91 45.55
C ALA A 861 -22.39 -13.48 45.20
N GLU A 862 -21.95 -12.53 45.96
CA GLU A 862 -22.32 -11.13 45.80
C GLU A 862 -21.40 -10.44 44.78
N ASP A 863 -21.99 -9.64 43.88
CA ASP A 863 -21.25 -8.88 42.88
C ASP A 863 -20.42 -7.76 43.50
N LYS A 864 -19.19 -7.62 43.03
CA LYS A 864 -18.32 -6.49 43.28
C LYS A 864 -18.25 -5.65 41.97
N PRO A 865 -18.95 -4.51 41.97
CA PRO A 865 -19.12 -3.77 40.69
C PRO A 865 -17.82 -3.38 40.00
N PHE A 866 -16.80 -2.97 40.75
CA PHE A 866 -15.49 -2.61 40.17
C PHE A 866 -14.72 -3.82 39.59
N GLU A 867 -14.80 -4.97 40.30
CA GLU A 867 -14.21 -6.22 39.80
C GLU A 867 -14.88 -6.69 38.52
N ASN A 868 -16.20 -6.52 38.41
CA ASN A 868 -16.92 -6.82 37.17
C ASN A 868 -16.50 -5.91 36.01
N LEU A 869 -16.30 -4.62 36.22
CA LEU A 869 -15.84 -3.66 35.21
C LEU A 869 -14.40 -3.95 34.76
N GLU A 870 -13.51 -4.30 35.71
CA GLU A 870 -12.12 -4.67 35.42
C GLU A 870 -12.06 -5.93 34.52
N LYS A 871 -12.79 -6.97 34.89
CA LYS A 871 -12.88 -8.21 34.11
C LYS A 871 -13.54 -7.99 32.75
N GLU A 872 -14.58 -7.18 32.67
CA GLU A 872 -15.22 -6.79 31.42
C GLU A 872 -14.21 -6.10 30.47
N LEU A 873 -13.43 -5.16 30.98
CA LEU A 873 -12.38 -4.47 30.23
C LEU A 873 -11.30 -5.45 29.76
N ASP A 874 -10.89 -6.39 30.59
CA ASP A 874 -9.88 -7.39 30.25
C ASP A 874 -10.29 -8.30 29.09
N VAL A 875 -11.57 -8.73 29.05
CA VAL A 875 -12.05 -9.68 28.03
C VAL A 875 -12.57 -9.00 26.77
N THR A 876 -13.08 -7.77 26.84
CA THR A 876 -13.68 -7.05 25.70
C THR A 876 -12.80 -5.91 25.17
N GLY A 877 -11.84 -5.40 25.99
CA GLY A 877 -11.07 -4.20 25.68
C GLY A 877 -11.84 -2.89 25.90
N MET A 878 -13.08 -2.93 26.42
CA MET A 878 -13.92 -1.76 26.69
C MET A 878 -14.95 -2.02 27.79
N ILE A 879 -15.49 -0.97 28.41
CA ILE A 879 -16.59 -1.07 29.37
C ILE A 879 -17.90 -0.86 28.64
N LEU A 880 -18.72 -1.89 28.55
CA LEU A 880 -20.03 -1.95 27.88
C LEU A 880 -21.19 -1.78 28.87
N SER A 881 -21.06 -2.32 30.08
CA SER A 881 -22.03 -2.18 31.13
C SER A 881 -22.07 -0.75 31.69
N GLN A 882 -23.18 -0.35 32.31
CA GLN A 882 -23.29 0.99 32.90
C GLN A 882 -22.24 1.16 34.01
N SER A 883 -21.36 2.14 33.81
CA SER A 883 -20.35 2.47 34.82
C SER A 883 -21.01 2.93 36.10
N VAL A 884 -20.61 2.33 37.22
CA VAL A 884 -20.94 2.79 38.56
C VAL A 884 -20.51 4.26 38.77
N LEU A 885 -19.49 4.71 38.03
CA LEU A 885 -19.00 6.09 37.99
C LEU A 885 -20.02 7.08 37.41
N GLY A 886 -21.02 6.64 36.64
CA GLY A 886 -22.11 7.51 36.17
C GLY A 886 -23.01 8.08 37.28
N ASN A 887 -22.99 7.48 38.44
CA ASN A 887 -23.72 7.95 39.64
C ASN A 887 -22.94 9.00 40.45
N TYR A 888 -21.64 9.17 40.20
CA TYR A 888 -20.83 10.24 40.78
C TYR A 888 -21.04 11.52 39.99
N ARG A 889 -22.15 12.22 40.26
CA ARG A 889 -22.37 13.57 39.73
C ARG A 889 -21.41 14.53 40.43
N GLN A 890 -20.80 15.44 39.72
CA GLN A 890 -20.12 16.59 40.31
C GLN A 890 -21.09 17.25 41.31
N PRO A 891 -20.66 17.51 42.53
CA PRO A 891 -21.51 18.16 43.52
C PRO A 891 -21.96 19.51 42.96
N LYS A 892 -23.27 19.77 42.96
CA LYS A 892 -23.89 21.00 42.43
C LYS A 892 -23.30 22.30 43.01
N ASN A 893 -22.60 22.25 44.16
CA ASN A 893 -22.06 23.41 44.89
C ASN A 893 -20.64 23.13 45.48
N GLY A 894 -19.81 22.29 44.83
CA GLY A 894 -18.45 21.98 45.26
C GLY A 894 -17.39 22.43 44.23
N PRO A 895 -16.08 22.46 44.60
CA PRO A 895 -15.02 22.76 43.64
C PRO A 895 -15.05 21.77 42.48
N VAL A 896 -14.90 22.30 41.27
CA VAL A 896 -14.87 21.49 40.06
C VAL A 896 -13.71 20.52 40.15
N ILE A 897 -13.99 19.21 40.13
CA ILE A 897 -12.96 18.17 40.12
C ILE A 897 -12.33 18.19 38.72
N PRO A 898 -11.02 18.50 38.58
CA PRO A 898 -10.37 18.54 37.28
C PRO A 898 -10.35 17.15 36.66
N THR A 899 -10.45 17.10 35.33
CA THR A 899 -10.27 15.86 34.59
C THR A 899 -8.84 15.35 34.75
N ILE A 900 -8.60 14.06 34.51
CA ILE A 900 -7.24 13.46 34.58
C ILE A 900 -6.24 14.23 33.67
N GLN A 901 -6.69 14.79 32.55
CA GLN A 901 -5.86 15.62 31.69
C GLN A 901 -5.52 17.00 32.32
N GLU A 902 -6.45 17.60 33.02
CA GLU A 902 -6.26 18.86 33.75
C GLU A 902 -5.41 18.65 35.00
N SER A 903 -5.62 17.54 35.72
CA SER A 903 -4.78 17.13 36.85
C SER A 903 -3.33 16.87 36.47
N LYS A 904 -3.06 16.32 35.32
CA LYS A 904 -1.68 16.15 34.77
C LYS A 904 -1.00 17.48 34.44
N ARG A 905 -1.76 18.54 34.09
CA ARG A 905 -1.22 19.87 33.81
C ARG A 905 -0.92 20.67 35.06
N THR A 906 -1.63 20.42 36.18
CA THR A 906 -1.54 21.20 37.41
C THR A 906 -0.73 20.53 38.50
N ASN A 907 -0.20 19.31 38.32
CA ASN A 907 0.49 18.49 39.33
C ASN A 907 -0.35 18.25 40.61
N GLN A 908 -1.65 18.42 40.55
CA GLN A 908 -2.57 18.16 41.67
C GLN A 908 -3.21 16.79 41.47
N VAL A 909 -2.92 15.85 42.38
CA VAL A 909 -3.60 14.55 42.45
C VAL A 909 -4.80 14.72 43.40
N VAL A 910 -6.01 14.73 42.83
CA VAL A 910 -7.23 14.61 43.65
C VAL A 910 -7.62 13.13 43.59
N THR A 911 -7.29 12.39 44.62
CA THR A 911 -7.81 11.04 44.81
C THR A 911 -9.19 11.15 45.46
N THR A 912 -10.24 10.81 44.73
CA THR A 912 -11.53 10.42 45.36
C THR A 912 -11.41 8.96 45.75
N GLY A 913 -11.35 8.70 47.07
CA GLY A 913 -11.39 7.38 47.66
C GLY A 913 -12.73 6.69 47.46
#